data_96bae27a4ebb780d4bfd84d31dd6cca8
#
_entry.id   96bae27a4ebb780d4bfd84d31dd6cca8
#
_cell.length_a   1.000
_cell.length_b   1.000
_cell.length_c   1.000
_cell.angle_alpha   90.00
_cell.angle_beta   90.00
_cell.angle_gamma   90.00
#
_symmetry.space_group_name_H-M   'P 1'
#
loop_
_entity.id
_entity.type
_entity.pdbx_description
1 polymer ?
#
loop_
_entity_poly.entity_id
_entity_poly.type
_entity_poly.pdbx_seq_one_letter_code
_entity_poly.pdbx_strand_id
1 'polypeptide(L)'
;MNQHVRNTRHRLAAAVAVALAVTAGAAVAPAGAAMPMTGAAVVTAVNGPADADVVPFPKDAMVVAAGPKGFLSYQNGSTVTWRWTRYLDGATTVLPSGGRYVYAPESDIVPEIVGNGRFTMHDMITGTALELDISPLGDGYDVVGYAGADILAKKADATGGHELHVIGERAGVLVDDTVTGLPTDAVIADVTVDGPATAVVRYSSTVDGVRRSRAAVVDIASHAVVEEYALPAGGQGAIDLSATHIAWVEQTTASTVTVAVTPRKTDRTVRHDLGTMDGPVHIQLVGEWLTYRQSGNWETDPYIYADPLKARSLTTGETVTLLDNTVNDAPGPDGSQMVRGGTIAHGEGLYRIDAGGGATRPVVTFVASTGQPTALELVSHTVPATIDFDRTTAPVSLSWNFGRTRARVYVELIHTASKKQATLRAFTSEAAAGSYIAEWDGLFDDSVPAYNGDYVWRIRAEPTNGVGPALVRSGTFKVVRKATSHDFDDNGSSDLLLRNGKGELFVHTGYPDDLGPLWKQKDPVRIGTGWNTYDQLVAPGNVAGSSYADIVARDKTGVLWLHQGAGRTLASRVRVGGGWQIYSRITGGSDLNGDRRPDLLATDKAGVLWLYKGTGSAASPFASRTRIGGGWGVYNEITATGDLGGNPTGDLVARDGNDTLWLYLGKGDGAFAPRTRIGSNWNPFLPVRVGDVDRDGRADLVGYSSSGGVYFAKGTGNWRAPFKDLELMSYVWNLEDPNTVF
;
A
#
# COMPACT_ATOMS: atom_id res chain seq x y z
N MET A 1 -45.27 34.45 15.60
CA MET A 1 -45.72 35.48 14.67
C MET A 1 -45.05 35.21 13.33
N ASN A 2 -45.87 34.82 12.39
CA ASN A 2 -45.74 34.79 10.91
C ASN A 2 -44.50 34.11 10.30
N GLN A 3 -44.63 32.91 9.69
CA GLN A 3 -45.32 32.48 8.45
C GLN A 3 -44.78 33.18 7.20
N HIS A 4 -44.22 32.44 6.23
CA HIS A 4 -44.78 31.84 5.02
C HIS A 4 -43.66 31.25 4.15
N VAL A 5 -43.68 30.01 3.75
CA VAL A 5 -44.40 29.26 2.72
C VAL A 5 -43.70 29.20 1.34
N ARG A 6 -43.30 27.97 0.99
CA ARG A 6 -43.34 27.24 -0.30
C ARG A 6 -42.75 27.85 -1.59
N ASN A 7 -41.92 27.11 -2.29
CA ASN A 7 -42.36 26.39 -3.51
C ASN A 7 -41.33 25.43 -4.09
N THR A 8 -41.83 24.25 -4.34
CA THR A 8 -41.29 23.13 -5.09
C THR A 8 -41.22 23.41 -6.59
N ARG A 9 -40.18 22.98 -7.30
CA ARG A 9 -40.29 22.58 -8.73
C ARG A 9 -39.24 21.51 -9.10
N HIS A 10 -39.75 20.34 -9.45
CA HIS A 10 -39.07 19.29 -10.18
C HIS A 10 -38.65 19.74 -11.58
N ARG A 11 -37.50 19.31 -12.06
CA ARG A 11 -37.28 19.07 -13.49
C ARG A 11 -36.36 17.86 -13.70
N LEU A 12 -36.86 16.86 -14.39
CA LEU A 12 -36.13 15.78 -15.05
C LEU A 12 -35.17 16.38 -16.10
N ALA A 13 -34.00 15.77 -16.26
CA ALA A 13 -33.22 15.90 -17.49
C ALA A 13 -32.66 14.54 -17.87
N ALA A 14 -32.87 14.21 -19.12
CA ALA A 14 -32.61 12.96 -19.79
C ALA A 14 -31.11 12.75 -20.04
N ALA A 15 -30.70 11.47 -20.06
CA ALA A 15 -29.39 11.02 -20.49
C ALA A 15 -29.30 11.06 -22.03
N VAL A 16 -28.22 11.62 -22.55
CA VAL A 16 -27.80 11.46 -23.95
C VAL A 16 -26.44 10.78 -23.94
N ALA A 17 -26.40 9.56 -24.46
CA ALA A 17 -25.17 8.83 -24.76
C ALA A 17 -24.63 9.29 -26.13
N VAL A 18 -23.39 9.76 -26.17
CA VAL A 18 -22.66 10.01 -27.42
C VAL A 18 -21.53 9.00 -27.52
N ALA A 19 -21.63 8.10 -28.47
CA ALA A 19 -20.56 7.20 -28.89
C ALA A 19 -19.61 7.95 -29.83
N LEU A 20 -18.33 8.07 -29.50
CA LEU A 20 -17.31 8.53 -30.44
C LEU A 20 -16.43 7.34 -30.85
N ALA A 21 -16.49 7.01 -32.13
CA ALA A 21 -15.55 6.12 -32.78
C ALA A 21 -14.27 6.90 -33.12
N VAL A 22 -13.12 6.43 -32.68
CA VAL A 22 -11.80 6.95 -33.09
C VAL A 22 -11.12 5.91 -33.98
N THR A 23 -10.90 6.29 -35.22
CA THR A 23 -10.12 5.55 -36.20
C THR A 23 -8.62 5.66 -35.91
N ALA A 24 -7.94 4.52 -35.92
CA ALA A 24 -6.50 4.41 -35.76
C ALA A 24 -5.76 4.89 -37.04
N GLY A 25 -4.86 5.85 -36.84
CA GLY A 25 -3.84 6.22 -37.84
C GLY A 25 -2.46 5.71 -37.35
N ALA A 26 -1.85 4.85 -38.16
CA ALA A 26 -0.51 4.32 -37.89
C ALA A 26 0.56 5.35 -38.24
N ALA A 27 1.43 5.69 -37.28
CA ALA A 27 2.69 6.38 -37.52
C ALA A 27 3.86 5.46 -37.19
N VAL A 28 4.74 5.26 -38.15
CA VAL A 28 5.97 4.46 -38.05
C VAL A 28 7.05 5.29 -37.38
N ALA A 29 7.69 4.77 -36.32
CA ALA A 29 8.89 5.31 -35.71
C ALA A 29 10.05 4.30 -35.82
N PRO A 30 11.32 4.75 -35.90
CA PRO A 30 12.44 3.89 -36.23
C PRO A 30 12.95 3.07 -35.02
N ALA A 31 13.46 1.89 -35.34
CA ALA A 31 13.98 0.90 -34.41
C ALA A 31 15.29 1.34 -33.75
N GLY A 32 15.30 1.40 -32.43
CA GLY A 32 16.50 1.38 -31.61
C GLY A 32 16.57 0.03 -30.87
N ALA A 33 17.70 -0.64 -31.02
CA ALA A 33 17.93 -1.99 -30.49
C ALA A 33 17.92 -2.02 -28.97
N ALA A 34 16.99 -2.78 -28.39
CA ALA A 34 16.96 -3.16 -26.98
C ALA A 34 17.45 -4.61 -26.86
N MET A 35 18.40 -4.85 -25.96
CA MET A 35 18.83 -6.19 -25.56
C MET A 35 17.69 -6.95 -24.87
N PRO A 36 17.60 -8.29 -25.03
CA PRO A 36 16.54 -9.08 -24.44
C PRO A 36 16.81 -9.34 -22.95
N MET A 37 15.96 -8.82 -22.09
CA MET A 37 15.79 -9.33 -20.72
C MET A 37 14.88 -10.55 -20.78
N THR A 38 15.38 -11.66 -20.28
CA THR A 38 14.71 -12.96 -20.16
C THR A 38 13.41 -12.87 -19.39
N GLY A 39 12.38 -13.44 -20.00
CA GLY A 39 11.01 -13.54 -19.68
C GLY A 39 10.56 -13.61 -18.22
N ALA A 40 9.74 -12.63 -17.85
CA ALA A 40 8.63 -12.89 -16.97
C ALA A 40 7.41 -13.19 -17.85
N ALA A 41 6.87 -14.39 -17.73
CA ALA A 41 5.66 -14.79 -18.42
C ALA A 41 4.53 -13.81 -18.04
N VAL A 42 4.00 -13.10 -19.03
CA VAL A 42 2.73 -12.43 -18.91
C VAL A 42 1.68 -13.55 -18.82
N VAL A 43 1.24 -13.85 -17.61
CA VAL A 43 0.03 -14.63 -17.40
C VAL A 43 -1.10 -13.70 -17.84
N THR A 44 -1.56 -13.84 -19.07
CA THR A 44 -2.88 -13.38 -19.48
C THR A 44 -3.88 -14.05 -18.53
N ALA A 45 -4.63 -13.24 -17.78
CA ALA A 45 -5.78 -13.72 -17.04
C ALA A 45 -6.68 -14.45 -18.06
N VAL A 46 -6.71 -15.76 -17.96
CA VAL A 46 -7.73 -16.57 -18.60
C VAL A 46 -8.98 -16.23 -17.80
N ASN A 47 -9.87 -15.43 -18.38
CA ASN A 47 -11.24 -15.33 -17.92
C ASN A 47 -11.80 -16.76 -17.97
N GLY A 48 -11.87 -17.43 -16.83
CA GLY A 48 -12.66 -18.64 -16.66
C GLY A 48 -14.11 -18.33 -17.04
N PRO A 49 -14.92 -19.34 -17.32
CA PRO A 49 -16.33 -19.14 -17.62
C PRO A 49 -16.95 -18.27 -16.53
N ALA A 50 -17.76 -17.29 -16.91
CA ALA A 50 -18.48 -16.44 -15.99
C ALA A 50 -19.21 -17.34 -14.99
N ASP A 51 -18.90 -17.19 -13.70
CA ASP A 51 -19.50 -17.92 -12.57
C ASP A 51 -20.98 -17.51 -12.41
N ALA A 52 -21.84 -17.91 -13.37
CA ALA A 52 -23.26 -17.59 -13.32
C ALA A 52 -24.01 -18.39 -12.24
N ASP A 53 -23.35 -19.41 -11.64
CA ASP A 53 -23.94 -20.34 -10.69
C ASP A 53 -23.33 -20.27 -9.28
N VAL A 54 -22.43 -19.31 -9.00
CA VAL A 54 -21.76 -19.22 -7.69
C VAL A 54 -22.60 -18.43 -6.70
N VAL A 55 -22.95 -19.08 -5.60
CA VAL A 55 -23.81 -18.53 -4.55
C VAL A 55 -23.09 -17.43 -3.76
N PRO A 56 -23.74 -16.34 -3.33
CA PRO A 56 -23.13 -15.37 -2.42
C PRO A 56 -22.80 -15.97 -1.06
N PHE A 57 -21.60 -15.69 -0.53
CA PHE A 57 -21.16 -16.07 0.81
C PHE A 57 -20.73 -14.82 1.60
N PRO A 58 -21.23 -14.60 2.83
CA PRO A 58 -20.84 -13.42 3.60
C PRO A 58 -19.33 -13.43 3.92
N LYS A 59 -18.69 -12.29 3.80
CA LYS A 59 -17.22 -12.13 3.88
C LYS A 59 -16.58 -12.77 5.13
N ASP A 60 -17.19 -12.58 6.30
CA ASP A 60 -16.63 -13.05 7.58
C ASP A 60 -17.43 -14.24 8.14
N ALA A 61 -18.17 -14.96 7.30
CA ALA A 61 -18.90 -16.12 7.71
C ALA A 61 -18.03 -17.37 7.72
N MET A 62 -18.35 -18.28 8.65
CA MET A 62 -17.76 -19.61 8.81
C MET A 62 -18.76 -20.68 8.40
N VAL A 63 -18.32 -21.71 7.72
CA VAL A 63 -19.13 -22.90 7.45
C VAL A 63 -19.16 -23.78 8.71
N VAL A 64 -20.30 -24.39 9.04
CA VAL A 64 -20.47 -25.22 10.25
C VAL A 64 -20.86 -26.62 9.91
N ALA A 65 -21.79 -26.78 8.98
CA ALA A 65 -22.27 -28.06 8.50
C ALA A 65 -22.72 -27.93 7.05
N ALA A 66 -22.76 -29.06 6.37
CA ALA A 66 -23.32 -29.13 5.03
C ALA A 66 -24.10 -30.40 4.87
N GLY A 67 -25.30 -30.26 4.31
CA GLY A 67 -26.19 -31.38 3.95
C GLY A 67 -26.28 -31.55 2.43
N PRO A 68 -27.09 -32.48 1.95
CA PRO A 68 -27.26 -32.73 0.52
C PRO A 68 -27.82 -31.56 -0.29
N LYS A 69 -28.57 -30.65 0.36
CA LYS A 69 -29.26 -29.55 -0.35
C LYS A 69 -28.74 -28.15 -0.01
N GLY A 70 -27.95 -27.99 1.04
CA GLY A 70 -27.46 -26.69 1.45
C GLY A 70 -26.41 -26.77 2.55
N PHE A 71 -25.99 -25.63 3.04
CA PHE A 71 -25.01 -25.52 4.11
C PHE A 71 -25.40 -24.49 5.17
N LEU A 72 -24.99 -24.77 6.40
CA LEU A 72 -25.13 -23.89 7.56
C LEU A 72 -23.86 -23.05 7.72
N SER A 73 -24.04 -21.75 7.88
CA SER A 73 -22.96 -20.82 8.18
C SER A 73 -23.35 -19.87 9.31
N TYR A 74 -22.32 -19.34 10.01
CA TYR A 74 -22.53 -18.26 10.96
C TYR A 74 -21.56 -17.13 10.70
N GLN A 75 -21.96 -15.95 11.10
CA GLN A 75 -21.14 -14.75 11.04
C GLN A 75 -21.14 -14.06 12.39
N ASN A 76 -19.94 -13.79 12.92
CA ASN A 76 -19.76 -13.02 14.14
C ASN A 76 -20.01 -11.54 13.87
N GLY A 77 -20.66 -10.87 14.83
CA GLY A 77 -20.96 -9.44 14.82
C GLY A 77 -21.32 -9.01 16.24
N SER A 78 -22.09 -7.93 16.39
CA SER A 78 -22.68 -7.57 17.70
C SER A 78 -23.63 -8.67 18.22
N THR A 79 -24.21 -9.42 17.29
CA THR A 79 -24.94 -10.67 17.52
C THR A 79 -24.52 -11.67 16.44
N VAL A 80 -24.42 -12.95 16.82
CA VAL A 80 -24.13 -14.02 15.86
C VAL A 80 -25.33 -14.20 14.93
N THR A 81 -25.06 -14.20 13.63
CA THR A 81 -26.10 -14.41 12.62
C THR A 81 -25.90 -15.78 11.96
N TRP A 82 -26.87 -16.64 12.09
CA TRP A 82 -26.88 -17.97 11.50
C TRP A 82 -27.67 -17.98 10.21
N ARG A 83 -27.18 -18.72 9.18
CA ARG A 83 -27.80 -18.79 7.85
C ARG A 83 -27.72 -20.20 7.30
N TRP A 84 -28.84 -20.67 6.76
CA TRP A 84 -28.86 -21.84 5.91
C TRP A 84 -29.01 -21.40 4.46
N THR A 85 -28.11 -21.86 3.59
CA THR A 85 -28.08 -21.45 2.17
C THR A 85 -28.17 -22.67 1.27
N ARG A 86 -29.13 -22.68 0.35
CA ARG A 86 -29.33 -23.76 -0.61
C ARG A 86 -28.34 -23.68 -1.76
N TYR A 87 -27.86 -24.86 -2.22
CA TYR A 87 -26.94 -24.89 -3.39
C TYR A 87 -27.64 -24.54 -4.69
N LEU A 88 -28.92 -24.94 -4.86
CA LEU A 88 -29.62 -24.86 -6.15
C LEU A 88 -29.78 -23.43 -6.65
N ASP A 89 -30.07 -22.47 -5.77
CA ASP A 89 -30.49 -21.14 -6.13
C ASP A 89 -29.89 -20.03 -5.23
N GLY A 90 -29.05 -20.43 -4.27
CA GLY A 90 -28.46 -19.50 -3.31
C GLY A 90 -29.45 -18.89 -2.32
N ALA A 91 -30.69 -19.38 -2.29
CA ALA A 91 -31.68 -18.86 -1.36
C ALA A 91 -31.24 -19.11 0.07
N THR A 92 -31.25 -18.06 0.88
CA THR A 92 -30.72 -18.08 2.25
C THR A 92 -31.84 -17.82 3.24
N THR A 93 -31.98 -18.73 4.22
CA THR A 93 -32.83 -18.59 5.39
C THR A 93 -31.97 -18.09 6.56
N VAL A 94 -32.30 -16.93 7.12
CA VAL A 94 -31.67 -16.44 8.35
C VAL A 94 -32.42 -17.05 9.54
N LEU A 95 -31.68 -17.74 10.40
CA LEU A 95 -32.25 -18.33 11.60
C LEU A 95 -32.48 -17.27 12.69
N PRO A 96 -33.46 -17.47 13.60
CA PRO A 96 -33.76 -16.50 14.66
C PRO A 96 -32.55 -16.10 15.49
N SER A 97 -32.44 -14.83 15.78
CA SER A 97 -31.33 -14.30 16.57
C SER A 97 -31.44 -14.75 18.04
N GLY A 98 -30.32 -15.11 18.65
CA GLY A 98 -30.25 -15.59 20.04
C GLY A 98 -30.46 -17.09 20.19
N GLY A 99 -30.82 -17.83 19.13
CA GLY A 99 -30.85 -19.29 19.12
C GLY A 99 -29.43 -19.88 19.27
N ARG A 100 -29.33 -21.02 19.97
CA ARG A 100 -28.07 -21.78 20.10
C ARG A 100 -28.08 -22.93 19.09
N TYR A 101 -27.71 -22.61 17.86
CA TYR A 101 -27.67 -23.62 16.78
C TYR A 101 -26.36 -24.41 16.84
N VAL A 102 -26.46 -25.66 16.49
CA VAL A 102 -25.36 -26.62 16.43
C VAL A 102 -25.40 -27.36 15.08
N TYR A 103 -24.46 -28.24 14.83
CA TYR A 103 -24.38 -28.94 13.55
C TYR A 103 -24.79 -30.43 13.68
N ALA A 104 -25.47 -30.93 12.65
CA ALA A 104 -25.61 -32.35 12.37
C ALA A 104 -24.86 -32.62 11.05
N PRO A 105 -23.72 -33.34 11.07
CA PRO A 105 -22.89 -33.56 9.87
C PRO A 105 -23.70 -34.28 8.77
N GLU A 106 -23.41 -33.94 7.52
CA GLU A 106 -24.03 -34.52 6.31
C GLU A 106 -25.57 -34.46 6.28
N SER A 107 -26.18 -33.50 7.00
CA SER A 107 -27.62 -33.41 7.17
C SER A 107 -28.15 -32.02 6.83
N ASP A 108 -29.39 -32.00 6.29
CA ASP A 108 -30.13 -30.74 6.10
C ASP A 108 -30.96 -30.39 7.38
N ILE A 109 -30.75 -31.09 8.50
CA ILE A 109 -31.31 -30.75 9.79
C ILE A 109 -30.38 -29.84 10.56
N VAL A 110 -30.93 -28.76 11.13
CA VAL A 110 -30.22 -27.83 12.01
C VAL A 110 -30.77 -27.92 13.43
N PRO A 111 -30.03 -28.54 14.35
CA PRO A 111 -30.48 -28.63 15.75
C PRO A 111 -30.31 -27.27 16.45
N GLU A 112 -31.32 -26.87 17.24
CA GLU A 112 -31.30 -25.73 18.14
C GLU A 112 -31.39 -26.20 19.59
N ILE A 113 -30.51 -25.77 20.45
CA ILE A 113 -30.52 -26.02 21.88
C ILE A 113 -31.40 -24.97 22.56
N VAL A 114 -32.60 -25.34 22.92
CA VAL A 114 -33.56 -24.46 23.62
C VAL A 114 -33.25 -24.36 25.11
N GLY A 115 -32.64 -25.41 25.68
CA GLY A 115 -32.24 -25.49 27.09
C GLY A 115 -33.09 -26.48 27.91
N ASN A 116 -32.59 -26.86 29.09
CA ASN A 116 -33.25 -27.79 30.00
C ASN A 116 -33.62 -29.13 29.33
N GLY A 117 -32.75 -29.69 28.51
CA GLY A 117 -32.97 -30.94 27.78
C GLY A 117 -33.98 -30.84 26.64
N ARG A 118 -34.27 -29.63 26.15
CA ARG A 118 -35.15 -29.41 24.99
C ARG A 118 -34.34 -28.96 23.79
N PHE A 119 -34.72 -29.51 22.64
CA PHE A 119 -34.10 -29.26 21.35
C PHE A 119 -35.17 -29.04 20.29
N THR A 120 -34.87 -28.25 19.29
CA THR A 120 -35.69 -28.10 18.08
C THR A 120 -34.86 -28.54 16.89
N MET A 121 -35.31 -29.55 16.16
CA MET A 121 -34.66 -30.06 14.97
C MET A 121 -35.33 -29.43 13.75
N HIS A 122 -34.69 -28.36 13.18
CA HIS A 122 -35.21 -27.65 12.02
C HIS A 122 -34.87 -28.42 10.75
N ASP A 123 -35.84 -28.91 10.02
CA ASP A 123 -35.67 -29.43 8.66
C ASP A 123 -35.64 -28.25 7.67
N MET A 124 -34.49 -27.95 7.16
CA MET A 124 -34.27 -26.79 6.28
C MET A 124 -34.82 -26.96 4.86
N ILE A 125 -35.28 -28.18 4.51
CA ILE A 125 -35.86 -28.49 3.20
C ILE A 125 -37.37 -28.37 3.23
N THR A 126 -38.00 -28.98 4.22
CA THR A 126 -39.47 -28.95 4.37
C THR A 126 -39.96 -27.71 5.09
N GLY A 127 -39.09 -27.04 5.85
CA GLY A 127 -39.44 -25.92 6.73
C GLY A 127 -40.19 -26.33 7.98
N THR A 128 -40.23 -27.65 8.31
CA THR A 128 -40.82 -28.17 9.53
C THR A 128 -39.80 -28.20 10.67
N ALA A 129 -40.29 -28.26 11.90
CA ALA A 129 -39.46 -28.38 13.09
C ALA A 129 -40.01 -29.51 13.97
N LEU A 130 -39.13 -30.36 14.50
CA LEU A 130 -39.43 -31.37 15.46
C LEU A 130 -38.95 -30.92 16.85
N GLU A 131 -39.86 -30.81 17.79
CA GLU A 131 -39.56 -30.51 19.19
C GLU A 131 -39.17 -31.83 19.90
N LEU A 132 -37.93 -31.90 20.41
CA LEU A 132 -37.46 -33.09 21.15
C LEU A 132 -37.14 -32.66 22.60
N ASP A 133 -37.91 -33.23 23.55
CA ASP A 133 -37.73 -33.03 24.99
C ASP A 133 -37.21 -34.31 25.64
N ILE A 134 -35.92 -34.34 26.02
CA ILE A 134 -35.30 -35.48 26.70
C ILE A 134 -35.36 -35.36 28.24
N SER A 135 -35.94 -34.28 28.78
CA SER A 135 -36.04 -34.08 30.23
C SER A 135 -36.83 -35.23 30.96
N PRO A 136 -37.82 -35.89 30.33
CA PRO A 136 -38.48 -37.04 30.97
C PRO A 136 -37.58 -38.26 31.23
N LEU A 137 -36.41 -38.34 30.54
CA LEU A 137 -35.44 -39.44 30.75
C LEU A 137 -34.66 -39.29 32.07
N GLY A 138 -34.81 -38.12 32.73
CA GLY A 138 -34.12 -37.81 33.97
C GLY A 138 -32.74 -37.17 33.77
N ASP A 139 -32.06 -36.91 34.88
CA ASP A 139 -30.77 -36.25 34.88
C ASP A 139 -29.62 -37.17 34.45
N GLY A 140 -28.50 -36.57 34.05
CA GLY A 140 -27.23 -37.29 33.81
C GLY A 140 -26.90 -37.52 32.34
N TYR A 141 -27.76 -37.13 31.41
CA TYR A 141 -27.47 -37.18 29.98
C TYR A 141 -26.63 -35.98 29.54
N ASP A 142 -25.42 -36.24 29.04
CA ASP A 142 -24.53 -35.24 28.48
C ASP A 142 -24.54 -35.43 26.95
N VAL A 143 -25.12 -34.45 26.24
CA VAL A 143 -25.24 -34.50 24.77
C VAL A 143 -23.87 -34.31 24.14
N VAL A 144 -23.48 -35.28 23.32
CA VAL A 144 -22.14 -35.37 22.71
C VAL A 144 -22.16 -35.27 21.17
N GLY A 145 -23.35 -35.31 20.54
CA GLY A 145 -23.45 -35.17 19.09
C GLY A 145 -24.89 -35.19 18.57
N TYR A 146 -25.05 -34.96 17.29
CA TYR A 146 -26.33 -34.96 16.56
C TYR A 146 -26.17 -35.74 15.26
N ALA A 147 -27.02 -36.73 15.03
CA ALA A 147 -27.04 -37.55 13.82
C ALA A 147 -28.38 -37.38 13.09
N GLY A 148 -28.42 -36.41 12.15
CA GLY A 148 -29.70 -35.97 11.59
C GLY A 148 -30.62 -35.38 12.67
N ALA A 149 -31.79 -35.97 12.89
CA ALA A 149 -32.74 -35.58 13.92
C ALA A 149 -32.54 -36.31 15.27
N ASP A 150 -31.59 -37.23 15.36
CA ASP A 150 -31.30 -37.97 16.59
C ASP A 150 -30.19 -37.32 17.40
N ILE A 151 -30.25 -37.43 18.72
CA ILE A 151 -29.25 -36.93 19.68
C ILE A 151 -28.40 -38.11 20.16
N LEU A 152 -27.09 -37.94 20.17
CA LEU A 152 -26.19 -38.83 20.89
C LEU A 152 -25.87 -38.24 22.25
N ALA A 153 -26.14 -39.00 23.31
CA ALA A 153 -25.83 -38.56 24.66
C ALA A 153 -25.09 -39.67 25.44
N LYS A 154 -24.11 -39.27 26.25
CA LYS A 154 -23.48 -40.21 27.19
C LYS A 154 -24.08 -40.01 28.57
N LYS A 155 -24.15 -41.12 29.32
CA LYS A 155 -24.64 -41.15 30.69
C LYS A 155 -23.71 -41.98 31.56
N ALA A 156 -23.38 -41.46 32.73
CA ALA A 156 -22.53 -42.19 33.66
C ALA A 156 -23.36 -43.33 34.30
N ASP A 157 -22.76 -44.51 34.34
CA ASP A 157 -23.33 -45.64 35.04
C ASP A 157 -22.97 -45.67 36.53
N ALA A 158 -23.53 -46.60 37.29
CA ALA A 158 -23.28 -46.72 38.73
C ALA A 158 -21.85 -47.18 39.08
N THR A 159 -21.07 -47.65 38.11
CA THR A 159 -19.69 -48.17 38.28
C THR A 159 -18.63 -47.17 37.88
N GLY A 160 -19.02 -46.00 37.35
CA GLY A 160 -18.13 -44.96 36.85
C GLY A 160 -17.73 -45.13 35.39
N GLY A 161 -18.37 -46.03 34.66
CA GLY A 161 -18.36 -46.13 33.21
C GLY A 161 -19.35 -45.16 32.57
N HIS A 162 -19.40 -45.14 31.24
CA HIS A 162 -20.38 -44.38 30.49
C HIS A 162 -21.13 -45.30 29.51
N GLU A 163 -22.43 -45.16 29.48
CA GLU A 163 -23.29 -45.67 28.42
C GLU A 163 -23.43 -44.58 27.34
N LEU A 164 -23.52 -44.97 26.07
CA LEU A 164 -23.88 -44.08 24.97
C LEU A 164 -25.33 -44.40 24.56
N HIS A 165 -26.11 -43.37 24.36
CA HIS A 165 -27.52 -43.43 24.01
C HIS A 165 -27.76 -42.72 22.67
N VAL A 166 -28.66 -43.28 21.86
CA VAL A 166 -29.26 -42.64 20.69
C VAL A 166 -30.69 -42.27 21.02
N ILE A 167 -30.98 -40.99 21.09
CA ILE A 167 -32.27 -40.48 21.55
C ILE A 167 -32.95 -39.74 20.40
N GLY A 168 -34.17 -40.11 20.09
CA GLY A 168 -34.94 -39.52 19.01
C GLY A 168 -36.43 -39.71 19.18
N GLU A 169 -37.20 -39.24 18.21
CA GLU A 169 -38.65 -39.45 18.16
C GLU A 169 -39.00 -40.48 17.08
N ARG A 170 -39.85 -41.42 17.44
CA ARG A 170 -40.36 -42.40 16.50
C ARG A 170 -41.89 -42.46 16.64
N ALA A 171 -42.60 -42.06 15.57
CA ALA A 171 -44.06 -41.98 15.53
C ALA A 171 -44.71 -41.20 16.69
N GLY A 172 -44.12 -40.06 17.07
CA GLY A 172 -44.60 -39.19 18.14
C GLY A 172 -44.22 -39.65 19.55
N VAL A 173 -43.33 -40.63 19.68
CA VAL A 173 -42.87 -41.18 20.97
C VAL A 173 -41.36 -40.98 21.10
N LEU A 174 -40.94 -40.42 22.24
CA LEU A 174 -39.53 -40.34 22.61
C LEU A 174 -38.98 -41.75 22.82
N VAL A 175 -37.89 -42.06 22.12
CA VAL A 175 -37.17 -43.33 22.22
C VAL A 175 -35.77 -43.05 22.71
N ASP A 176 -35.28 -43.89 23.64
CA ASP A 176 -33.94 -43.87 24.21
C ASP A 176 -33.31 -45.27 24.09
N ASP A 177 -32.46 -45.44 23.08
CA ASP A 177 -31.82 -46.71 22.79
C ASP A 177 -30.34 -46.66 23.24
N THR A 178 -29.95 -47.57 24.12
CA THR A 178 -28.57 -47.73 24.57
C THR A 178 -27.72 -48.42 23.50
N VAL A 179 -26.58 -47.85 23.18
CA VAL A 179 -25.61 -48.43 22.24
C VAL A 179 -24.97 -49.67 22.87
N THR A 180 -25.12 -50.80 22.20
CA THR A 180 -24.54 -52.07 22.62
C THR A 180 -23.10 -52.27 22.12
N GLY A 181 -22.31 -53.08 22.82
CA GLY A 181 -20.96 -53.46 22.44
C GLY A 181 -19.83 -52.61 23.04
N LEU A 182 -20.14 -51.50 23.74
CA LEU A 182 -19.15 -50.81 24.56
C LEU A 182 -18.91 -51.59 25.88
N PRO A 183 -17.64 -51.66 26.38
CA PRO A 183 -17.35 -52.24 27.69
C PRO A 183 -18.06 -51.50 28.83
N THR A 184 -18.48 -52.24 29.86
CA THR A 184 -19.18 -51.62 31.02
C THR A 184 -18.34 -50.67 31.83
N ASP A 185 -16.99 -50.75 31.74
CA ASP A 185 -16.08 -49.79 32.35
C ASP A 185 -15.55 -48.72 31.36
N ALA A 186 -16.21 -48.58 30.20
CA ALA A 186 -15.84 -47.59 29.22
C ALA A 186 -16.01 -46.18 29.74
N VAL A 187 -14.95 -45.38 29.70
CA VAL A 187 -15.03 -43.94 29.94
C VAL A 187 -14.92 -43.21 28.61
N ILE A 188 -16.06 -42.73 28.12
CA ILE A 188 -16.16 -42.02 26.85
C ILE A 188 -15.50 -40.66 26.99
N ALA A 189 -14.48 -40.41 26.16
CA ALA A 189 -13.75 -39.16 26.09
C ALA A 189 -14.48 -38.16 25.19
N ASP A 190 -14.77 -38.56 23.94
CA ASP A 190 -15.55 -37.77 22.98
C ASP A 190 -16.27 -38.68 21.96
N VAL A 191 -17.17 -38.05 21.20
CA VAL A 191 -17.92 -38.69 20.11
C VAL A 191 -17.83 -37.78 18.89
N THR A 192 -17.34 -38.33 17.78
CA THR A 192 -17.34 -37.66 16.47
C THR A 192 -18.42 -38.27 15.61
N VAL A 193 -19.46 -37.52 15.28
CA VAL A 193 -20.51 -37.98 14.36
C VAL A 193 -20.01 -37.82 12.93
N ASP A 194 -20.10 -38.90 12.15
CA ASP A 194 -19.71 -38.94 10.73
C ASP A 194 -20.99 -39.21 9.91
N GLY A 195 -21.77 -38.15 9.73
CA GLY A 195 -23.08 -38.19 9.08
C GLY A 195 -24.21 -38.83 9.94
N PRO A 196 -25.38 -38.96 9.36
CA PRO A 196 -26.55 -39.46 10.09
C PRO A 196 -26.53 -40.97 10.41
N ALA A 197 -25.61 -41.71 9.81
CA ALA A 197 -25.58 -43.18 9.93
C ALA A 197 -24.51 -43.70 10.90
N THR A 198 -23.44 -42.97 11.15
CA THR A 198 -22.30 -43.49 11.91
C THR A 198 -21.72 -42.43 12.86
N ALA A 199 -21.12 -42.95 13.96
CA ALA A 199 -20.33 -42.15 14.87
C ALA A 199 -19.06 -42.91 15.30
N VAL A 200 -17.99 -42.16 15.61
CA VAL A 200 -16.79 -42.70 16.22
C VAL A 200 -16.73 -42.29 17.69
N VAL A 201 -16.68 -43.25 18.56
CA VAL A 201 -16.62 -43.08 20.02
C VAL A 201 -15.20 -43.33 20.50
N ARG A 202 -14.53 -42.29 20.99
CA ARG A 202 -13.25 -42.49 21.69
C ARG A 202 -13.51 -42.76 23.16
N TYR A 203 -12.96 -43.83 23.65
CA TYR A 203 -13.10 -44.22 25.03
C TYR A 203 -11.86 -44.92 25.57
N SER A 204 -11.80 -45.08 26.86
CA SER A 204 -10.81 -45.92 27.52
C SER A 204 -11.50 -46.97 28.38
N SER A 205 -10.96 -48.20 28.37
CA SER A 205 -11.43 -49.32 29.19
C SER A 205 -10.24 -50.12 29.71
N THR A 206 -10.48 -51.01 30.67
CA THR A 206 -9.45 -51.86 31.26
C THR A 206 -9.34 -53.16 30.48
N VAL A 207 -8.16 -53.44 29.93
CA VAL A 207 -7.85 -54.70 29.26
C VAL A 207 -6.62 -55.30 29.95
N ASP A 208 -6.72 -56.51 30.43
CA ASP A 208 -5.68 -57.20 31.20
C ASP A 208 -5.12 -56.36 32.37
N GLY A 209 -6.02 -55.68 33.08
CA GLY A 209 -5.67 -54.84 34.23
C GLY A 209 -5.02 -53.48 33.88
N VAL A 210 -4.86 -53.15 32.58
CA VAL A 210 -4.29 -51.90 32.09
C VAL A 210 -5.34 -51.08 31.35
N ARG A 211 -5.46 -49.79 31.70
CA ARG A 211 -6.36 -48.87 30.99
C ARG A 211 -5.81 -48.57 29.61
N ARG A 212 -6.61 -48.80 28.58
CA ARG A 212 -6.22 -48.58 27.17
C ARG A 212 -7.21 -47.69 26.46
N SER A 213 -6.69 -46.84 25.56
CA SER A 213 -7.51 -45.96 24.69
C SER A 213 -7.92 -46.72 23.44
N ARG A 214 -9.18 -46.55 23.04
CA ARG A 214 -9.77 -47.17 21.86
C ARG A 214 -10.71 -46.23 21.13
N ALA A 215 -10.99 -46.53 19.88
CA ALA A 215 -12.07 -45.95 19.08
C ALA A 215 -13.04 -47.07 18.66
N ALA A 216 -14.33 -46.88 18.88
CA ALA A 216 -15.40 -47.72 18.38
C ALA A 216 -16.17 -47.01 17.29
N VAL A 217 -16.48 -47.68 16.21
CA VAL A 217 -17.43 -47.20 15.20
C VAL A 217 -18.80 -47.73 15.58
N VAL A 218 -19.74 -46.80 15.76
CA VAL A 218 -21.15 -47.10 16.09
C VAL A 218 -22.00 -46.90 14.85
N ASP A 219 -22.82 -47.91 14.52
CA ASP A 219 -23.91 -47.80 13.57
C ASP A 219 -25.14 -47.26 14.29
N ILE A 220 -25.63 -46.10 13.88
CA ILE A 220 -26.74 -45.40 14.56
C ILE A 220 -28.04 -46.13 14.41
N ALA A 221 -28.27 -46.78 13.27
CA ALA A 221 -29.55 -47.46 12.99
C ALA A 221 -29.72 -48.76 13.78
N SER A 222 -28.63 -49.50 14.02
CA SER A 222 -28.65 -50.75 14.82
C SER A 222 -28.31 -50.54 16.28
N HIS A 223 -27.95 -49.32 16.70
CA HIS A 223 -27.50 -48.93 18.05
C HIS A 223 -26.38 -49.87 18.56
N ALA A 224 -25.40 -50.19 17.72
CA ALA A 224 -24.37 -51.16 18.05
C ALA A 224 -22.97 -50.72 17.61
N VAL A 225 -21.94 -51.12 18.38
CA VAL A 225 -20.55 -51.07 17.95
C VAL A 225 -20.34 -52.09 16.83
N VAL A 226 -19.86 -51.66 15.68
CA VAL A 226 -19.63 -52.53 14.52
C VAL A 226 -18.13 -52.73 14.24
N GLU A 227 -17.27 -51.85 14.72
CA GLU A 227 -15.82 -51.95 14.58
C GLU A 227 -15.10 -51.32 15.79
N GLU A 228 -13.90 -51.80 16.09
CA GLU A 228 -13.09 -51.31 17.20
C GLU A 228 -11.61 -51.19 16.81
N TYR A 229 -10.95 -50.13 17.25
CA TYR A 229 -9.54 -49.85 16.94
C TYR A 229 -8.76 -49.45 18.20
N ALA A 230 -7.52 -49.94 18.32
CA ALA A 230 -6.63 -49.56 19.40
C ALA A 230 -6.01 -48.19 19.10
N LEU A 231 -6.10 -47.24 20.04
CA LEU A 231 -5.45 -45.95 19.96
C LEU A 231 -4.22 -45.90 20.86
N PRO A 232 -3.22 -45.08 20.53
CA PRO A 232 -2.06 -44.85 21.42
C PRO A 232 -2.53 -44.19 22.72
N ALA A 233 -1.76 -44.43 23.80
CA ALA A 233 -2.02 -43.79 25.09
C ALA A 233 -1.89 -42.28 24.97
N GLY A 234 -2.90 -41.52 25.42
CA GLY A 234 -2.90 -40.05 25.37
C GLY A 234 -3.29 -39.45 24.01
N GLY A 235 -3.72 -40.23 23.04
CA GLY A 235 -4.17 -39.77 21.72
C GLY A 235 -5.42 -38.90 21.81
N GLN A 236 -5.25 -37.57 21.91
CA GLN A 236 -6.35 -36.59 21.92
C GLN A 236 -6.46 -35.82 20.59
N GLY A 237 -5.72 -36.25 19.54
CA GLY A 237 -5.74 -35.60 18.22
C GLY A 237 -7.08 -35.81 17.48
N ALA A 238 -7.25 -35.12 16.37
CA ALA A 238 -8.42 -35.29 15.50
C ALA A 238 -8.56 -36.76 15.05
N ILE A 239 -9.78 -37.22 14.92
CA ILE A 239 -10.14 -38.53 14.35
C ILE A 239 -11.17 -38.31 13.25
N ASP A 240 -11.10 -39.10 12.21
CA ASP A 240 -12.04 -39.03 11.10
C ASP A 240 -12.33 -40.43 10.53
N LEU A 241 -13.51 -40.59 9.98
CA LEU A 241 -14.01 -41.86 9.43
C LEU A 241 -14.47 -41.63 7.99
N SER A 242 -14.23 -42.58 7.13
CA SER A 242 -14.86 -42.67 5.81
C SER A 242 -15.49 -44.04 5.59
N ALA A 243 -16.10 -44.24 4.45
CA ALA A 243 -16.64 -45.57 4.08
C ALA A 243 -15.56 -46.66 4.04
N THR A 244 -14.28 -46.30 3.83
CA THR A 244 -13.19 -47.27 3.60
C THR A 244 -12.08 -47.25 4.65
N HIS A 245 -11.90 -46.12 5.35
CA HIS A 245 -10.80 -45.93 6.29
C HIS A 245 -11.24 -45.24 7.57
N ILE A 246 -10.45 -45.42 8.64
CA ILE A 246 -10.44 -44.60 9.83
C ILE A 246 -9.03 -43.98 9.96
N ALA A 247 -8.96 -42.73 10.36
CA ALA A 247 -7.72 -41.98 10.54
C ALA A 247 -7.69 -41.24 11.87
N TRP A 248 -6.51 -41.16 12.52
CA TRP A 248 -6.35 -40.36 13.73
C TRP A 248 -4.95 -39.72 13.77
N VAL A 249 -4.89 -38.55 14.39
CA VAL A 249 -3.63 -37.81 14.57
C VAL A 249 -2.83 -38.40 15.73
N GLU A 250 -1.57 -38.75 15.49
CA GLU A 250 -0.58 -39.13 16.49
C GLU A 250 0.48 -38.01 16.56
N GLN A 251 0.58 -37.32 17.69
CA GLN A 251 1.64 -36.32 17.89
C GLN A 251 2.85 -37.02 18.49
N THR A 252 3.92 -37.15 17.69
CA THR A 252 5.14 -37.88 18.08
C THR A 252 6.15 -37.02 18.85
N THR A 253 6.13 -35.70 18.62
CA THR A 253 6.90 -34.68 19.35
C THR A 253 6.06 -33.41 19.50
N ALA A 254 6.60 -32.39 20.15
CA ALA A 254 5.89 -31.12 20.30
C ALA A 254 5.47 -30.47 18.97
N SER A 255 6.11 -30.79 17.86
CA SER A 255 5.87 -30.19 16.55
C SER A 255 5.78 -31.18 15.38
N THR A 256 6.10 -32.47 15.58
CA THR A 256 6.01 -33.48 14.50
C THR A 256 4.67 -34.19 14.56
N VAL A 257 3.94 -34.20 13.46
CA VAL A 257 2.61 -34.78 13.33
C VAL A 257 2.64 -35.96 12.39
N THR A 258 2.11 -37.10 12.87
CA THR A 258 1.87 -38.32 12.09
C THR A 258 0.39 -38.64 12.12
N VAL A 259 -0.17 -39.07 11.00
CA VAL A 259 -1.53 -39.57 10.94
C VAL A 259 -1.51 -41.08 10.70
N ALA A 260 -2.09 -41.79 11.60
CA ALA A 260 -2.35 -43.23 11.44
C ALA A 260 -3.64 -43.44 10.67
N VAL A 261 -3.59 -44.25 9.61
CA VAL A 261 -4.74 -44.58 8.76
C VAL A 261 -4.88 -46.11 8.70
N THR A 262 -6.08 -46.58 8.96
CA THR A 262 -6.38 -48.02 8.97
C THR A 262 -7.57 -48.27 8.03
N PRO A 263 -7.45 -49.15 7.02
CA PRO A 263 -8.61 -49.64 6.28
C PRO A 263 -9.61 -50.29 7.20
N ARG A 264 -10.88 -49.96 7.04
CA ARG A 264 -11.95 -50.47 7.91
C ARG A 264 -11.97 -51.98 7.91
N LYS A 265 -12.35 -52.60 9.06
CA LYS A 265 -12.39 -54.06 9.29
C LYS A 265 -11.03 -54.75 9.13
N THR A 266 -9.93 -54.04 9.31
CA THR A 266 -8.57 -54.61 9.29
C THR A 266 -7.74 -54.07 10.46
N ASP A 267 -6.61 -54.73 10.76
CA ASP A 267 -5.64 -54.31 11.79
C ASP A 267 -4.39 -53.65 11.14
N ARG A 268 -4.44 -53.29 9.85
CA ARG A 268 -3.28 -52.76 9.09
C ARG A 268 -3.26 -51.27 9.16
N THR A 269 -2.59 -50.72 10.16
CA THR A 269 -2.40 -49.30 10.28
C THR A 269 -1.16 -48.87 9.50
N VAL A 270 -1.31 -47.88 8.62
CA VAL A 270 -0.24 -47.16 7.92
C VAL A 270 -0.08 -45.77 8.53
N ARG A 271 1.16 -45.36 8.79
CA ARG A 271 1.47 -44.04 9.35
C ARG A 271 1.98 -43.13 8.30
N HIS A 272 1.37 -41.99 8.14
CA HIS A 272 1.72 -40.93 7.23
C HIS A 272 2.34 -39.75 8.02
N ASP A 273 3.61 -39.52 7.80
CA ASP A 273 4.31 -38.35 8.37
C ASP A 273 3.89 -37.10 7.59
N LEU A 274 3.32 -36.10 8.29
CA LEU A 274 2.91 -34.82 7.73
C LEU A 274 3.96 -33.72 7.96
N GLY A 275 5.06 -34.03 8.66
CA GLY A 275 6.14 -33.11 8.97
C GLY A 275 5.88 -32.26 10.23
N THR A 276 6.55 -31.10 10.27
CA THR A 276 6.47 -30.18 11.41
C THR A 276 5.29 -29.24 11.24
N MET A 277 4.45 -29.12 12.29
CA MET A 277 3.29 -28.23 12.35
C MET A 277 3.21 -27.55 13.72
N ASP A 278 2.99 -26.24 13.73
CA ASP A 278 2.99 -25.41 14.94
C ASP A 278 1.57 -25.22 15.51
N GLY A 279 0.82 -26.32 15.68
CA GLY A 279 -0.53 -26.25 16.24
C GLY A 279 -1.35 -27.51 16.00
N PRO A 280 -2.61 -27.53 16.45
CA PRO A 280 -3.54 -28.62 16.18
C PRO A 280 -3.72 -28.84 14.68
N VAL A 281 -3.88 -30.08 14.27
CA VAL A 281 -4.09 -30.45 12.86
C VAL A 281 -5.50 -30.96 12.69
N HIS A 282 -6.22 -30.40 11.72
CA HIS A 282 -7.48 -30.94 11.21
C HIS A 282 -7.17 -31.90 10.09
N ILE A 283 -7.87 -33.02 10.12
CA ILE A 283 -7.78 -34.05 9.08
C ILE A 283 -9.19 -34.43 8.63
N GLN A 284 -9.32 -34.80 7.35
CA GLN A 284 -10.52 -35.48 6.84
C GLN A 284 -10.16 -36.44 5.72
N LEU A 285 -10.87 -37.59 5.70
CA LEU A 285 -10.74 -38.60 4.66
C LEU A 285 -11.70 -38.29 3.51
N VAL A 286 -11.17 -38.07 2.32
CA VAL A 286 -11.94 -37.80 1.11
C VAL A 286 -11.57 -38.86 0.06
N GLY A 287 -12.36 -39.94 0.02
CA GLY A 287 -12.03 -41.13 -0.78
C GLY A 287 -10.70 -41.78 -0.37
N GLU A 288 -9.79 -41.94 -1.33
CA GLU A 288 -8.44 -42.46 -1.11
C GLU A 288 -7.41 -41.39 -0.76
N TRP A 289 -7.85 -40.22 -0.25
CA TRP A 289 -7.01 -39.10 0.13
C TRP A 289 -7.27 -38.65 1.56
N LEU A 290 -6.20 -38.29 2.24
CA LEU A 290 -6.24 -37.63 3.54
C LEU A 290 -6.03 -36.13 3.31
N THR A 291 -7.04 -35.31 3.50
CA THR A 291 -6.90 -33.87 3.54
C THR A 291 -6.45 -33.44 4.93
N TYR A 292 -5.63 -32.40 4.99
CA TYR A 292 -5.14 -31.87 6.24
C TYR A 292 -4.77 -30.38 6.13
N ARG A 293 -4.96 -29.68 7.23
CA ARG A 293 -4.52 -28.31 7.44
C ARG A 293 -4.10 -28.11 8.89
N GLN A 294 -3.30 -27.09 9.12
CA GLN A 294 -2.99 -26.66 10.48
C GLN A 294 -4.15 -25.78 10.98
N SER A 295 -4.64 -26.01 12.20
CA SER A 295 -5.49 -25.02 12.86
C SER A 295 -4.64 -23.83 13.18
N GLY A 296 -4.84 -22.71 12.46
CA GLY A 296 -4.39 -21.43 12.92
C GLY A 296 -4.93 -21.16 14.32
N ASN A 297 -4.11 -20.60 15.20
CA ASN A 297 -4.63 -20.11 16.46
C ASN A 297 -5.78 -19.14 16.10
N TRP A 298 -7.01 -19.38 16.54
CA TRP A 298 -8.18 -18.53 16.21
C TRP A 298 -7.99 -17.06 16.62
N GLU A 299 -6.98 -16.77 17.45
CA GLU A 299 -6.49 -15.44 17.81
C GLU A 299 -5.55 -14.83 16.78
N THR A 300 -4.98 -15.62 15.88
CA THR A 300 -4.12 -15.12 14.80
C THR A 300 -4.96 -14.87 13.56
N ASP A 301 -5.02 -13.64 13.13
CA ASP A 301 -5.64 -13.19 11.90
C ASP A 301 -5.25 -14.12 10.72
N PRO A 302 -6.20 -14.83 10.08
CA PRO A 302 -5.91 -15.77 9.00
C PRO A 302 -5.21 -15.14 7.80
N TYR A 303 -5.15 -13.81 7.76
CA TYR A 303 -4.44 -13.07 6.74
C TYR A 303 -2.94 -12.87 7.04
N ILE A 304 -2.44 -13.31 8.21
CA ILE A 304 -1.01 -13.22 8.55
C ILE A 304 -0.26 -14.46 8.10
N TYR A 305 -0.88 -15.64 8.25
CA TYR A 305 -0.24 -16.93 7.96
C TYR A 305 -1.09 -17.69 6.93
N ALA A 306 -0.45 -18.16 5.87
CA ALA A 306 -1.09 -19.05 4.94
C ALA A 306 -1.32 -20.42 5.62
N ASP A 307 -2.54 -20.90 5.59
CA ASP A 307 -2.90 -22.26 5.99
C ASP A 307 -3.49 -22.98 4.77
N PRO A 308 -2.65 -23.52 3.88
CA PRO A 308 -3.11 -24.19 2.69
C PRO A 308 -3.79 -25.51 3.05
N LEU A 309 -4.91 -25.83 2.38
CA LEU A 309 -5.43 -27.17 2.41
C LEU A 309 -4.56 -28.09 1.55
N LYS A 310 -3.99 -29.10 2.17
CA LYS A 310 -3.23 -30.14 1.49
C LYS A 310 -3.98 -31.45 1.48
N ALA A 311 -3.71 -32.28 0.49
CA ALA A 311 -4.19 -33.64 0.43
C ALA A 311 -3.04 -34.60 0.15
N ARG A 312 -3.01 -35.73 0.89
CA ARG A 312 -2.04 -36.79 0.73
C ARG A 312 -2.75 -38.06 0.27
N SER A 313 -2.28 -38.62 -0.83
CA SER A 313 -2.78 -39.93 -1.32
C SER A 313 -2.40 -41.05 -0.37
N LEU A 314 -3.40 -41.84 0.05
CA LEU A 314 -3.21 -43.02 0.89
C LEU A 314 -2.51 -44.18 0.14
N THR A 315 -2.62 -44.19 -1.18
CA THR A 315 -2.06 -45.24 -2.03
C THR A 315 -0.65 -44.91 -2.54
N THR A 316 -0.42 -43.69 -3.02
CA THR A 316 0.86 -43.28 -3.66
C THR A 316 1.76 -42.50 -2.73
N GLY A 317 1.23 -41.90 -1.67
CA GLY A 317 1.94 -40.96 -0.80
C GLY A 317 2.18 -39.57 -1.43
N GLU A 318 1.64 -39.31 -2.62
CA GLU A 318 1.69 -37.98 -3.25
C GLU A 318 1.00 -36.95 -2.37
N THR A 319 1.56 -35.75 -2.27
CA THR A 319 0.95 -34.62 -1.58
C THR A 319 0.70 -33.49 -2.56
N VAL A 320 -0.53 -32.95 -2.54
CA VAL A 320 -0.96 -31.83 -3.39
C VAL A 320 -1.57 -30.72 -2.54
N THR A 321 -1.50 -29.47 -3.00
CA THR A 321 -2.23 -28.36 -2.41
C THR A 321 -3.54 -28.18 -3.15
N LEU A 322 -4.65 -28.19 -2.41
CA LEU A 322 -6.01 -28.03 -2.94
C LEU A 322 -6.47 -26.56 -2.89
N LEU A 323 -6.22 -25.87 -1.76
CA LEU A 323 -6.52 -24.46 -1.59
C LEU A 323 -5.27 -23.72 -1.11
N ASP A 324 -5.07 -22.49 -1.60
CA ASP A 324 -3.93 -21.65 -1.23
C ASP A 324 -4.02 -21.14 0.20
N ASN A 325 -5.24 -21.00 0.73
CA ASN A 325 -5.50 -20.59 2.10
C ASN A 325 -6.82 -21.17 2.59
N THR A 326 -6.92 -21.48 3.88
CA THR A 326 -8.12 -21.95 4.56
C THR A 326 -8.43 -21.11 5.79
N VAL A 327 -9.71 -21.06 6.14
CA VAL A 327 -10.19 -20.38 7.34
C VAL A 327 -10.80 -21.40 8.29
N ASN A 328 -11.76 -22.20 7.81
CA ASN A 328 -12.35 -23.32 8.53
C ASN A 328 -12.93 -24.33 7.55
N ASP A 329 -13.28 -25.50 8.05
CA ASP A 329 -13.86 -26.58 7.29
C ASP A 329 -14.96 -27.30 8.10
N ALA A 330 -15.77 -28.08 7.40
CA ALA A 330 -16.80 -28.92 7.95
C ALA A 330 -17.00 -30.17 7.06
N PRO A 331 -17.46 -31.29 7.62
CA PRO A 331 -17.90 -32.42 6.82
C PRO A 331 -18.99 -32.01 5.83
N GLY A 332 -18.90 -32.52 4.62
CA GLY A 332 -19.88 -32.32 3.57
C GLY A 332 -20.57 -33.63 3.18
N PRO A 333 -21.70 -33.58 2.44
CA PRO A 333 -22.46 -34.76 2.07
C PRO A 333 -21.62 -35.72 1.21
N ASP A 334 -21.96 -36.99 1.30
CA ASP A 334 -21.34 -38.06 0.51
C ASP A 334 -19.81 -38.20 0.74
N GLY A 335 -19.33 -37.92 1.95
CA GLY A 335 -17.91 -37.98 2.31
C GLY A 335 -17.08 -36.88 1.63
N SER A 336 -17.70 -35.80 1.20
CA SER A 336 -16.99 -34.59 0.75
C SER A 336 -16.55 -33.70 1.92
N GLN A 337 -15.69 -32.73 1.66
CA GLN A 337 -15.29 -31.70 2.64
C GLN A 337 -15.73 -30.35 2.16
N MET A 338 -16.36 -29.56 3.02
CA MET A 338 -16.69 -28.17 2.77
C MET A 338 -15.65 -27.28 3.44
N VAL A 339 -15.01 -26.39 2.67
CA VAL A 339 -13.89 -25.57 3.15
C VAL A 339 -14.12 -24.10 2.87
N ARG A 340 -14.17 -23.30 3.91
CA ARG A 340 -14.08 -21.86 3.78
C ARG A 340 -12.61 -21.49 3.56
N GLY A 341 -12.28 -21.03 2.38
CA GLY A 341 -10.90 -20.77 2.01
C GLY A 341 -10.78 -19.95 0.74
N GLY A 342 -9.65 -20.08 0.03
CA GLY A 342 -9.43 -19.35 -1.21
C GLY A 342 -8.39 -19.99 -2.11
N THR A 343 -8.59 -19.79 -3.40
CA THR A 343 -7.57 -20.02 -4.43
C THR A 343 -7.24 -18.73 -5.15
N ILE A 344 -6.02 -18.62 -5.67
CA ILE A 344 -5.63 -17.45 -6.49
C ILE A 344 -6.54 -17.33 -7.72
N ALA A 345 -7.00 -18.45 -8.24
CA ALA A 345 -7.79 -18.50 -9.46
C ALA A 345 -9.24 -18.01 -9.28
N HIS A 346 -9.90 -18.35 -8.17
CA HIS A 346 -11.34 -18.11 -7.98
C HIS A 346 -11.65 -17.13 -6.83
N GLY A 347 -10.66 -16.76 -6.01
CA GLY A 347 -10.86 -15.87 -4.88
C GLY A 347 -11.30 -16.62 -3.60
N GLU A 348 -11.87 -15.86 -2.65
CA GLU A 348 -12.31 -16.37 -1.36
C GLU A 348 -13.77 -16.80 -1.39
N GLY A 349 -14.06 -17.91 -0.72
CA GLY A 349 -15.41 -18.42 -0.63
C GLY A 349 -15.50 -19.77 0.03
N LEU A 350 -16.56 -20.48 -0.31
CA LEU A 350 -16.80 -21.86 0.11
C LEU A 350 -16.47 -22.80 -1.05
N TYR A 351 -15.63 -23.77 -0.75
CA TYR A 351 -15.20 -24.82 -1.68
C TYR A 351 -15.69 -26.17 -1.20
N ARG A 352 -16.07 -27.02 -2.13
CA ARG A 352 -16.36 -28.45 -1.89
C ARG A 352 -15.20 -29.27 -2.45
N ILE A 353 -14.71 -30.18 -1.64
CA ILE A 353 -13.67 -31.13 -1.99
C ILE A 353 -14.30 -32.49 -2.10
N ASP A 354 -14.43 -33.00 -3.30
CA ASP A 354 -15.01 -34.31 -3.60
C ASP A 354 -13.92 -35.37 -3.86
N ALA A 355 -14.22 -36.60 -3.57
CA ALA A 355 -13.36 -37.70 -3.98
C ALA A 355 -13.29 -37.78 -5.49
N GLY A 356 -12.07 -37.80 -6.04
CA GLY A 356 -11.88 -38.17 -7.43
C GLY A 356 -12.18 -39.65 -7.69
N GLY A 357 -12.65 -40.00 -8.86
CA GLY A 357 -12.93 -41.40 -9.19
C GLY A 357 -11.64 -42.27 -9.09
N GLY A 358 -11.67 -43.30 -8.22
CA GLY A 358 -10.52 -44.18 -7.96
C GLY A 358 -9.35 -43.46 -7.29
N ALA A 359 -8.13 -43.67 -7.79
CA ALA A 359 -6.89 -43.04 -7.25
C ALA A 359 -6.63 -41.63 -7.79
N THR A 360 -7.59 -40.98 -8.49
CA THR A 360 -7.44 -39.61 -9.01
C THR A 360 -7.44 -38.60 -7.86
N ARG A 361 -6.81 -37.44 -8.12
CA ARG A 361 -6.79 -36.34 -7.14
C ARG A 361 -8.19 -35.86 -6.78
N PRO A 362 -8.40 -35.36 -5.55
CA PRO A 362 -9.66 -34.73 -5.17
C PRO A 362 -10.07 -33.64 -6.12
N VAL A 363 -11.36 -33.51 -6.35
CA VAL A 363 -11.96 -32.48 -7.19
C VAL A 363 -12.32 -31.29 -6.30
N VAL A 364 -11.87 -30.10 -6.68
CA VAL A 364 -12.14 -28.84 -5.97
C VAL A 364 -13.20 -28.06 -6.75
N THR A 365 -14.37 -27.86 -6.12
CA THR A 365 -15.50 -27.12 -6.73
C THR A 365 -15.73 -25.83 -5.94
N PHE A 366 -15.79 -24.67 -6.62
CA PHE A 366 -16.14 -23.39 -6.01
C PHE A 366 -17.66 -23.30 -5.86
N VAL A 367 -18.17 -23.27 -4.64
CA VAL A 367 -19.60 -23.35 -4.31
C VAL A 367 -20.21 -21.98 -4.07
N ALA A 368 -19.53 -21.14 -3.28
CA ALA A 368 -20.04 -19.82 -2.94
C ALA A 368 -18.91 -18.80 -2.81
N SER A 369 -19.16 -17.56 -3.24
CA SER A 369 -18.16 -16.50 -3.31
C SER A 369 -18.38 -15.40 -2.28
N THR A 370 -17.31 -14.94 -1.65
CA THR A 370 -17.31 -13.70 -0.85
C THR A 370 -17.13 -12.44 -1.70
N GLY A 371 -16.83 -12.60 -2.99
CA GLY A 371 -16.43 -11.50 -3.86
C GLY A 371 -15.05 -10.92 -3.54
N GLN A 372 -14.25 -11.57 -2.66
CA GLN A 372 -12.91 -11.13 -2.30
C GLN A 372 -11.85 -11.94 -3.05
N PRO A 373 -10.82 -11.29 -3.62
CA PRO A 373 -9.71 -12.01 -4.23
C PRO A 373 -8.82 -12.65 -3.16
N THR A 374 -8.21 -13.79 -3.48
CA THR A 374 -7.17 -14.43 -2.63
C THR A 374 -5.81 -13.76 -2.82
N ALA A 375 -5.50 -13.29 -4.03
CA ALA A 375 -4.32 -12.50 -4.30
C ALA A 375 -4.49 -11.03 -3.90
N LEU A 376 -3.38 -10.31 -3.70
CA LEU A 376 -3.43 -8.87 -3.47
C LEU A 376 -3.93 -8.13 -4.71
N GLU A 377 -4.90 -7.24 -4.52
CA GLU A 377 -5.38 -6.32 -5.54
C GLU A 377 -5.34 -4.87 -5.04
N LEU A 378 -4.95 -3.94 -5.91
CA LEU A 378 -5.08 -2.51 -5.63
C LEU A 378 -6.52 -2.08 -5.94
N VAL A 379 -7.28 -1.80 -4.89
CA VAL A 379 -8.69 -1.37 -4.99
C VAL A 379 -8.78 0.12 -5.33
N SER A 380 -7.96 0.93 -4.67
CA SER A 380 -7.91 2.38 -4.90
C SER A 380 -6.59 2.98 -4.44
N HIS A 381 -6.30 4.19 -4.86
CA HIS A 381 -5.18 4.97 -4.35
C HIS A 381 -5.55 6.45 -4.27
N THR A 382 -4.89 7.17 -3.35
CA THR A 382 -4.95 8.61 -3.23
C THR A 382 -3.55 9.16 -3.40
N VAL A 383 -3.18 9.41 -4.66
CA VAL A 383 -1.98 10.13 -5.05
C VAL A 383 -2.45 11.37 -5.78
N PRO A 384 -2.17 12.60 -5.29
CA PRO A 384 -2.57 13.82 -5.97
C PRO A 384 -2.02 13.87 -7.38
N ALA A 385 -2.85 14.22 -8.36
CA ALA A 385 -2.39 14.36 -9.76
C ALA A 385 -1.31 15.43 -9.91
N THR A 386 -1.33 16.44 -9.01
CA THR A 386 -0.31 17.49 -8.92
C THR A 386 -0.03 17.79 -7.45
N ILE A 387 1.24 17.82 -7.08
CA ILE A 387 1.75 18.26 -5.78
C ILE A 387 2.38 19.62 -6.00
N ASP A 388 1.77 20.67 -5.43
CA ASP A 388 2.25 22.05 -5.51
C ASP A 388 2.93 22.42 -4.19
N PHE A 389 4.25 22.38 -4.15
CA PHE A 389 5.02 22.67 -2.94
C PHE A 389 5.07 24.14 -2.53
N ASP A 390 4.52 25.04 -3.32
CA ASP A 390 4.28 26.44 -2.86
C ASP A 390 3.02 26.55 -1.98
N ARG A 391 2.14 25.52 -2.01
CA ARG A 391 0.87 25.49 -1.31
C ARG A 391 0.75 24.32 -0.35
N THR A 392 1.46 23.24 -0.60
CA THR A 392 1.42 22.01 0.17
C THR A 392 2.63 21.95 1.10
N THR A 393 2.38 21.91 2.41
CA THR A 393 3.44 21.67 3.38
C THR A 393 3.81 20.19 3.38
N ALA A 394 5.10 19.88 3.34
CA ALA A 394 5.59 18.52 3.56
C ALA A 394 5.43 18.12 5.05
N PRO A 395 5.24 16.81 5.35
CA PRO A 395 5.16 15.70 4.40
C PRO A 395 3.83 15.59 3.66
N VAL A 396 3.90 15.05 2.44
CA VAL A 396 2.72 14.77 1.61
C VAL A 396 2.29 13.33 1.82
N SER A 397 1.05 13.15 2.24
CA SER A 397 0.47 11.83 2.47
C SER A 397 -0.01 11.20 1.15
N LEU A 398 0.49 10.01 0.86
CA LEU A 398 0.14 9.20 -0.31
C LEU A 398 -0.45 7.89 0.18
N SER A 399 -1.56 7.42 -0.38
CA SER A 399 -2.18 6.20 0.11
C SER A 399 -2.61 5.23 -0.98
N TRP A 400 -2.58 3.94 -0.64
CA TRP A 400 -3.02 2.82 -1.48
C TRP A 400 -3.86 1.86 -0.63
N ASN A 401 -5.02 1.49 -1.16
CA ASN A 401 -5.94 0.56 -0.50
C ASN A 401 -5.91 -0.78 -1.24
N PHE A 402 -5.56 -1.84 -0.50
CA PHE A 402 -5.61 -3.21 -0.96
C PHE A 402 -6.80 -3.88 -0.27
N GLY A 403 -7.62 -4.63 -0.98
CA GLY A 403 -8.79 -5.30 -0.40
C GLY A 403 -8.46 -6.25 0.77
N ARG A 404 -7.19 -6.60 0.96
CA ARG A 404 -6.66 -7.37 2.07
C ARG A 404 -5.79 -6.55 3.00
N THR A 405 -5.79 -6.93 4.26
CA THR A 405 -5.24 -6.13 5.35
C THR A 405 -3.74 -6.25 5.55
N ARG A 406 -3.03 -7.25 4.97
CA ARG A 406 -1.63 -7.48 5.32
C ARG A 406 -0.70 -7.70 4.13
N ALA A 407 0.03 -6.64 3.85
CA ALA A 407 1.11 -6.63 2.86
C ALA A 407 2.32 -5.83 3.39
N ARG A 408 3.51 -6.09 2.86
CA ARG A 408 4.64 -5.16 2.93
C ARG A 408 4.62 -4.32 1.68
N VAL A 409 4.47 -3.01 1.85
CA VAL A 409 4.32 -2.09 0.72
C VAL A 409 5.53 -1.16 0.65
N TYR A 410 6.24 -1.22 -0.47
CA TYR A 410 7.34 -0.33 -0.83
C TYR A 410 6.88 0.60 -1.93
N VAL A 411 7.27 1.85 -1.83
CA VAL A 411 6.88 2.91 -2.77
C VAL A 411 8.14 3.55 -3.32
N GLU A 412 8.21 3.70 -4.63
CA GLU A 412 9.23 4.46 -5.34
C GLU A 412 8.56 5.63 -6.06
N LEU A 413 9.05 6.84 -5.84
CA LEU A 413 8.66 8.05 -6.57
C LEU A 413 9.82 8.43 -7.47
N ILE A 414 9.65 8.31 -8.78
CA ILE A 414 10.72 8.46 -9.76
C ILE A 414 10.46 9.70 -10.62
N HIS A 415 11.34 10.69 -10.55
CA HIS A 415 11.31 11.82 -11.46
C HIS A 415 11.66 11.41 -12.90
N THR A 416 10.76 11.64 -13.84
CA THR A 416 10.85 11.08 -15.20
C THR A 416 12.09 11.56 -15.97
N ALA A 417 12.46 12.83 -15.83
CA ALA A 417 13.56 13.40 -16.58
C ALA A 417 14.94 13.03 -16.00
N SER A 418 15.13 13.18 -14.68
CA SER A 418 16.45 12.95 -14.04
C SER A 418 16.69 11.51 -13.61
N LYS A 419 15.66 10.68 -13.55
CA LYS A 419 15.66 9.32 -13.00
C LYS A 419 16.00 9.23 -11.50
N LYS A 420 16.10 10.38 -10.81
CA LYS A 420 16.21 10.37 -9.34
C LYS A 420 14.93 9.84 -8.72
N GLN A 421 15.09 9.22 -7.57
CA GLN A 421 13.98 8.57 -6.87
C GLN A 421 13.96 8.93 -5.38
N ALA A 422 12.78 8.83 -4.80
CA ALA A 422 12.55 8.74 -3.37
C ALA A 422 11.95 7.38 -3.07
N THR A 423 12.56 6.65 -2.14
CA THR A 423 12.13 5.32 -1.71
C THR A 423 11.43 5.45 -0.35
N LEU A 424 10.14 5.13 -0.32
CA LEU A 424 9.31 5.27 0.86
C LEU A 424 8.82 3.90 1.31
N ARG A 425 8.59 3.75 2.61
CA ARG A 425 7.89 2.61 3.17
C ARG A 425 6.48 3.04 3.57
N ALA A 426 5.49 2.33 3.08
CA ALA A 426 4.12 2.57 3.51
C ALA A 426 3.76 1.72 4.73
N PHE A 427 3.00 2.32 5.66
CA PHE A 427 2.52 1.70 6.89
C PHE A 427 0.99 1.57 6.86
N THR A 428 0.47 0.59 7.60
CA THR A 428 -0.99 0.43 7.73
C THR A 428 -1.60 1.65 8.42
N SER A 429 -2.70 2.13 7.87
CA SER A 429 -3.50 3.16 8.53
C SER A 429 -4.30 2.54 9.69
N GLU A 430 -4.23 3.14 10.87
CA GLU A 430 -5.07 2.74 12.01
C GLU A 430 -6.56 3.00 11.75
N ALA A 431 -6.87 3.96 10.89
CA ALA A 431 -8.24 4.38 10.60
C ALA A 431 -8.97 3.49 9.58
N ALA A 432 -8.24 2.73 8.74
CA ALA A 432 -8.83 1.92 7.68
C ALA A 432 -8.00 0.67 7.40
N ALA A 433 -8.55 -0.48 7.76
CA ALA A 433 -7.96 -1.78 7.45
C ALA A 433 -7.73 -1.92 5.93
N GLY A 434 -6.53 -2.36 5.55
CA GLY A 434 -6.12 -2.50 4.14
C GLY A 434 -5.61 -1.23 3.47
N SER A 435 -5.65 -0.07 4.13
CA SER A 435 -5.07 1.17 3.64
C SER A 435 -3.62 1.33 4.12
N TYR A 436 -2.73 1.65 3.21
CA TYR A 436 -1.31 1.90 3.45
C TYR A 436 -0.97 3.32 3.09
N ILE A 437 -0.29 4.02 4.00
CA ILE A 437 0.08 5.41 3.87
C ILE A 437 1.60 5.53 3.84
N ALA A 438 2.12 6.28 2.88
CA ALA A 438 3.50 6.73 2.83
C ALA A 438 3.54 8.25 2.91
N GLU A 439 4.40 8.77 3.77
CA GLU A 439 4.62 10.20 3.92
C GLU A 439 5.88 10.59 3.15
N TRP A 440 5.73 11.56 2.23
CA TRP A 440 6.84 12.07 1.44
C TRP A 440 7.18 13.50 1.88
N ASP A 441 8.41 13.69 2.32
CA ASP A 441 8.96 14.98 2.74
C ASP A 441 9.33 15.91 1.55
N GLY A 442 9.17 15.43 0.32
CA GLY A 442 9.55 16.17 -0.87
C GLY A 442 11.05 16.08 -1.22
N LEU A 443 11.77 15.13 -0.61
CA LEU A 443 13.19 14.88 -0.90
C LEU A 443 13.36 13.58 -1.70
N PHE A 444 14.46 13.51 -2.45
CA PHE A 444 14.98 12.26 -3.01
C PHE A 444 15.83 11.51 -1.98
N ASP A 445 16.22 10.27 -2.29
CA ASP A 445 17.05 9.43 -1.42
C ASP A 445 18.41 10.06 -1.08
N ASP A 446 18.91 11.00 -1.89
CA ASP A 446 20.14 11.75 -1.66
C ASP A 446 19.90 13.10 -0.96
N SER A 447 18.75 13.28 -0.34
CA SER A 447 18.33 14.50 0.39
C SER A 447 18.22 15.75 -0.47
N VAL A 448 18.22 15.63 -1.79
CA VAL A 448 17.98 16.74 -2.70
C VAL A 448 16.46 16.96 -2.83
N PRO A 449 15.98 18.21 -2.76
CA PRO A 449 14.57 18.50 -2.97
C PRO A 449 14.08 18.03 -4.34
N ALA A 450 12.86 17.53 -4.36
CA ALA A 450 12.21 17.04 -5.58
C ALA A 450 12.14 18.13 -6.64
N TYR A 451 12.52 17.79 -7.85
CA TYR A 451 12.45 18.70 -9.01
C TYR A 451 11.00 18.90 -9.48
N ASN A 452 10.69 20.00 -10.12
CA ASN A 452 9.45 20.14 -10.88
C ASN A 452 9.43 19.15 -12.06
N GLY A 453 8.25 18.75 -12.47
CA GLY A 453 8.09 17.86 -13.62
C GLY A 453 7.21 16.66 -13.36
N ASP A 454 7.31 15.71 -14.28
CA ASP A 454 6.51 14.50 -14.25
C ASP A 454 7.20 13.41 -13.43
N TYR A 455 6.41 12.70 -12.64
CA TYR A 455 6.83 11.61 -11.79
C TYR A 455 6.04 10.34 -12.09
N VAL A 456 6.69 9.22 -11.88
CA VAL A 456 6.05 7.90 -11.80
C VAL A 456 6.13 7.44 -10.36
N TRP A 457 4.98 7.14 -9.74
CA TRP A 457 4.98 6.32 -8.54
C TRP A 457 4.91 4.86 -8.93
N ARG A 458 5.63 4.02 -8.22
CA ARG A 458 5.61 2.57 -8.33
C ARG A 458 5.45 1.98 -6.94
N ILE A 459 4.53 1.04 -6.79
CA ILE A 459 4.40 0.26 -5.57
C ILE A 459 4.74 -1.19 -5.86
N ARG A 460 5.36 -1.83 -4.86
CA ARG A 460 5.51 -3.28 -4.75
C ARG A 460 4.91 -3.70 -3.41
N ALA A 461 3.81 -4.44 -3.47
CA ALA A 461 3.14 -4.99 -2.30
C ALA A 461 3.35 -6.51 -2.25
N GLU A 462 3.90 -7.00 -1.15
CA GLU A 462 4.17 -8.42 -0.92
C GLU A 462 3.19 -8.94 0.13
N PRO A 463 2.39 -10.00 -0.17
CA PRO A 463 1.48 -10.56 0.82
C PRO A 463 2.31 -11.13 1.99
N THR A 464 1.95 -10.74 3.23
CA THR A 464 2.71 -11.20 4.41
C THR A 464 2.50 -12.67 4.71
N ASN A 465 1.38 -13.25 4.29
CA ASN A 465 1.08 -14.67 4.40
C ASN A 465 1.70 -15.52 3.28
N GLY A 466 2.39 -14.91 2.30
CA GLY A 466 3.02 -15.62 1.19
C GLY A 466 2.04 -16.16 0.12
N VAL A 467 0.74 -15.86 0.23
CA VAL A 467 -0.26 -16.33 -0.74
C VAL A 467 -0.33 -15.39 -1.93
N GLY A 468 -0.06 -15.90 -3.11
CA GLY A 468 -0.05 -15.17 -4.37
C GLY A 468 1.23 -14.39 -4.63
N PRO A 469 1.37 -13.85 -5.84
CA PRO A 469 2.53 -13.08 -6.24
C PRO A 469 2.54 -11.69 -5.61
N ALA A 470 3.72 -11.06 -5.55
CA ALA A 470 3.82 -9.65 -5.23
C ALA A 470 3.06 -8.81 -6.28
N LEU A 471 2.25 -7.90 -5.81
CA LEU A 471 1.54 -6.95 -6.65
C LEU A 471 2.45 -5.77 -7.00
N VAL A 472 2.61 -5.48 -8.30
CA VAL A 472 3.31 -4.28 -8.79
C VAL A 472 2.33 -3.42 -9.55
N ARG A 473 2.22 -2.14 -9.17
CA ARG A 473 1.39 -1.14 -9.86
C ARG A 473 2.17 0.17 -9.95
N SER A 474 1.81 0.98 -10.94
CA SER A 474 2.38 2.32 -11.13
C SER A 474 1.33 3.28 -11.65
N GLY A 475 1.60 4.55 -11.43
CA GLY A 475 0.81 5.65 -11.97
C GLY A 475 1.69 6.90 -12.05
N THR A 476 1.10 8.02 -12.42
CA THR A 476 1.82 9.28 -12.64
C THR A 476 1.26 10.40 -11.79
N PHE A 477 2.11 11.36 -11.50
CA PHE A 477 1.74 12.63 -10.89
C PHE A 477 2.73 13.72 -11.33
N LYS A 478 2.47 14.95 -10.98
CA LYS A 478 3.32 16.08 -11.30
C LYS A 478 3.70 16.83 -10.03
N VAL A 479 4.96 17.29 -9.96
CA VAL A 479 5.43 18.24 -8.95
C VAL A 479 5.55 19.60 -9.60
N VAL A 480 5.07 20.63 -8.93
CA VAL A 480 5.18 22.02 -9.36
C VAL A 480 5.61 22.90 -8.20
N ARG A 481 6.45 23.89 -8.52
CA ARG A 481 6.81 25.04 -7.68
C ARG A 481 6.92 26.25 -8.58
N LYS A 482 6.73 27.42 -8.00
CA LYS A 482 7.00 28.68 -8.69
C LYS A 482 8.50 28.78 -9.00
N ALA A 483 8.84 29.19 -10.21
CA ALA A 483 10.21 29.45 -10.57
C ALA A 483 10.80 30.54 -9.66
N THR A 484 11.95 30.26 -9.04
CA THR A 484 12.73 31.24 -8.28
C THR A 484 13.91 31.72 -9.13
N SER A 485 14.40 32.93 -8.87
CA SER A 485 15.64 33.37 -9.50
C SER A 485 16.79 32.46 -9.08
N HIS A 486 17.68 32.02 -9.99
CA HIS A 486 18.81 31.10 -9.74
C HIS A 486 18.49 29.65 -9.37
N ASP A 487 17.26 29.19 -9.50
CA ASP A 487 16.94 27.78 -9.47
C ASP A 487 17.13 27.23 -10.89
N PHE A 488 18.27 26.62 -11.15
CA PHE A 488 18.65 26.09 -12.46
C PHE A 488 18.35 24.60 -12.61
N ASP A 489 18.12 23.91 -11.51
CA ASP A 489 17.78 22.50 -11.53
C ASP A 489 16.32 22.22 -11.17
N ASP A 490 15.57 23.28 -10.88
CA ASP A 490 14.12 23.25 -10.64
C ASP A 490 13.71 22.48 -9.38
N ASN A 491 14.59 22.52 -8.37
CA ASN A 491 14.33 21.92 -7.06
C ASN A 491 13.67 22.89 -6.05
N GLY A 492 13.47 24.13 -6.46
CA GLY A 492 12.92 25.23 -5.65
C GLY A 492 13.94 25.87 -4.70
N SER A 493 15.19 25.44 -4.71
CA SER A 493 16.29 26.06 -3.96
C SER A 493 17.16 26.91 -4.88
N SER A 494 17.86 27.85 -4.27
CA SER A 494 18.77 28.71 -5.01
C SER A 494 20.12 28.03 -5.27
N ASP A 495 20.52 27.97 -6.52
CA ASP A 495 21.78 27.37 -6.95
C ASP A 495 22.89 28.42 -7.05
N LEU A 496 24.15 27.96 -7.07
CA LEU A 496 25.32 28.78 -7.41
C LEU A 496 25.83 28.40 -8.80
N LEU A 497 26.04 29.38 -9.63
CA LEU A 497 26.72 29.25 -10.93
C LEU A 497 28.19 29.58 -10.82
N LEU A 498 29.02 28.66 -11.29
CA LEU A 498 30.46 28.86 -11.30
C LEU A 498 31.02 28.57 -12.68
N ARG A 499 31.85 29.53 -13.18
CA ARG A 499 32.68 29.36 -14.39
C ARG A 499 34.14 29.17 -13.98
N ASN A 500 34.75 28.04 -14.36
CA ASN A 500 36.17 27.79 -14.11
C ASN A 500 37.08 28.44 -15.14
N GLY A 501 38.40 28.41 -14.89
CA GLY A 501 39.42 28.94 -15.79
C GLY A 501 39.43 28.32 -17.19
N LYS A 502 38.94 27.10 -17.37
CA LYS A 502 38.80 26.42 -18.66
C LYS A 502 37.56 26.89 -19.44
N GLY A 503 36.72 27.73 -18.85
CA GLY A 503 35.47 28.17 -19.44
C GLY A 503 34.36 27.14 -19.40
N GLU A 504 34.40 26.22 -18.45
CA GLU A 504 33.31 25.33 -18.15
C GLU A 504 32.39 25.98 -17.12
N LEU A 505 31.09 25.85 -17.33
CA LEU A 505 30.06 26.41 -16.46
C LEU A 505 29.39 25.25 -15.67
N PHE A 506 29.29 25.43 -14.36
CA PHE A 506 28.73 24.48 -13.42
C PHE A 506 27.60 25.08 -12.60
N VAL A 507 26.63 24.24 -12.26
CA VAL A 507 25.60 24.50 -11.25
C VAL A 507 25.94 23.70 -9.99
N HIS A 508 26.06 24.39 -8.87
CA HIS A 508 26.07 23.79 -7.54
C HIS A 508 24.66 23.85 -6.97
N THR A 509 24.04 22.71 -6.86
CA THR A 509 22.66 22.57 -6.34
C THR A 509 22.58 23.06 -4.90
N GLY A 510 21.68 24.02 -4.64
CA GLY A 510 21.28 24.42 -3.31
C GLY A 510 20.23 23.45 -2.74
N TYR A 511 20.24 23.25 -1.42
CA TYR A 511 19.21 22.47 -0.72
C TYR A 511 19.05 22.97 0.72
N PRO A 512 17.86 22.88 1.31
CA PRO A 512 17.64 23.21 2.71
C PRO A 512 18.25 22.12 3.60
N ASP A 513 18.79 22.53 4.74
CA ASP A 513 19.25 21.68 5.84
C ASP A 513 18.71 22.26 7.15
N ASP A 514 18.66 21.47 8.22
CA ASP A 514 18.19 21.91 9.53
C ASP A 514 19.03 23.06 10.10
N LEU A 515 20.26 23.22 9.65
CA LEU A 515 21.20 24.28 10.05
C LEU A 515 21.16 25.51 9.15
N GLY A 516 20.40 25.47 8.05
CA GLY A 516 20.31 26.53 7.05
C GLY A 516 20.54 26.04 5.63
N PRO A 517 20.58 26.94 4.64
CA PRO A 517 20.79 26.54 3.25
C PRO A 517 22.21 26.06 3.02
N LEU A 518 22.37 24.91 2.39
CA LEU A 518 23.63 24.33 1.99
C LEU A 518 23.72 24.21 0.47
N TRP A 519 24.96 24.17 -0.04
CA TRP A 519 25.23 23.85 -1.44
C TRP A 519 26.05 22.57 -1.52
N LYS A 520 25.62 21.66 -2.40
CA LYS A 520 26.27 20.37 -2.56
C LYS A 520 27.72 20.57 -2.97
N GLN A 521 28.64 20.13 -2.12
CA GLN A 521 30.08 20.28 -2.32
C GLN A 521 30.63 19.33 -3.39
N LYS A 522 30.02 18.16 -3.58
CA LYS A 522 30.44 17.12 -4.52
C LYS A 522 29.52 17.10 -5.75
N ASP A 523 30.13 16.82 -6.90
CA ASP A 523 29.44 16.58 -8.16
C ASP A 523 28.61 17.76 -8.69
N PRO A 524 29.22 18.94 -8.91
CA PRO A 524 28.53 20.02 -9.58
C PRO A 524 28.12 19.59 -10.99
N VAL A 525 26.95 20.03 -11.43
CA VAL A 525 26.45 19.69 -12.76
C VAL A 525 27.06 20.63 -13.79
N ARG A 526 27.89 20.12 -14.72
CA ARG A 526 28.40 20.89 -15.83
C ARG A 526 27.29 21.14 -16.85
N ILE A 527 26.90 22.41 -17.03
CA ILE A 527 25.86 22.84 -17.95
C ILE A 527 26.38 23.43 -19.25
N GLY A 528 27.70 23.63 -19.39
CA GLY A 528 28.25 24.13 -20.65
C GLY A 528 29.78 24.26 -20.67
N THR A 529 30.30 24.50 -21.86
CA THR A 529 31.73 24.80 -22.13
C THR A 529 31.88 26.00 -23.04
N GLY A 530 33.09 26.57 -23.14
CA GLY A 530 33.38 27.72 -24.01
C GLY A 530 32.93 29.08 -23.44
N TRP A 531 32.63 29.16 -22.15
CA TRP A 531 32.10 30.36 -21.49
C TRP A 531 33.16 31.47 -21.32
N ASN A 532 34.44 31.23 -21.62
CA ASN A 532 35.48 32.27 -21.69
C ASN A 532 35.31 33.25 -22.87
N THR A 533 34.36 32.98 -23.76
CA THR A 533 33.90 33.92 -24.79
C THR A 533 33.23 35.16 -24.19
N TYR A 534 32.64 35.01 -23.00
CA TYR A 534 31.88 36.06 -22.32
C TYR A 534 32.76 36.79 -21.29
N ASP A 535 32.66 38.12 -21.25
CA ASP A 535 33.33 38.97 -20.26
C ASP A 535 32.42 39.35 -19.09
N GLN A 536 31.07 39.23 -19.24
CA GLN A 536 30.09 39.39 -18.16
C GLN A 536 29.03 38.28 -18.23
N LEU A 537 28.69 37.73 -17.07
CA LEU A 537 27.68 36.72 -16.86
C LEU A 537 26.72 37.23 -15.78
N VAL A 538 25.43 37.07 -16.01
CA VAL A 538 24.36 37.47 -15.09
C VAL A 538 23.27 36.41 -15.10
N ALA A 539 22.79 36.06 -13.93
CA ALA A 539 21.64 35.19 -13.73
C ALA A 539 20.41 36.00 -13.29
N PRO A 540 19.68 36.62 -14.22
CA PRO A 540 18.60 37.54 -13.88
C PRO A 540 17.31 36.85 -13.42
N GLY A 541 17.26 35.53 -13.37
CA GLY A 541 16.03 34.77 -13.22
C GLY A 541 15.37 34.46 -14.56
N ASN A 542 14.08 34.14 -14.58
CA ASN A 542 13.35 33.84 -15.81
C ASN A 542 12.95 35.11 -16.57
N VAL A 543 13.71 35.49 -17.56
CA VAL A 543 13.42 36.64 -18.44
C VAL A 543 12.81 36.21 -19.79
N ALA A 544 12.83 34.93 -20.08
CA ALA A 544 12.36 34.36 -21.34
C ALA A 544 10.94 33.76 -21.30
N GLY A 545 10.33 33.71 -20.13
CA GLY A 545 8.95 33.18 -19.94
C GLY A 545 8.88 31.66 -19.86
N SER A 546 10.01 30.95 -19.68
CA SER A 546 10.03 29.52 -19.34
C SER A 546 9.68 29.28 -17.85
N SER A 547 9.74 28.05 -17.37
CA SER A 547 9.66 27.74 -15.95
C SER A 547 11.03 27.78 -15.23
N TYR A 548 12.11 28.02 -15.96
CA TYR A 548 13.49 27.89 -15.46
C TYR A 548 14.21 29.24 -15.46
N ALA A 549 15.20 29.36 -14.59
CA ALA A 549 16.09 30.53 -14.56
C ALA A 549 16.99 30.60 -15.81
N ASP A 550 17.23 31.80 -16.31
CA ASP A 550 18.01 32.08 -17.51
C ASP A 550 19.37 32.69 -17.18
N ILE A 551 20.31 32.64 -18.13
CA ILE A 551 21.58 33.31 -18.07
C ILE A 551 21.66 34.35 -19.18
N VAL A 552 22.08 35.59 -18.85
CA VAL A 552 22.40 36.61 -19.78
C VAL A 552 23.91 36.80 -19.80
N ALA A 553 24.51 36.76 -20.97
CA ALA A 553 25.96 36.77 -21.15
C ALA A 553 26.39 37.82 -22.20
N ARG A 554 27.34 38.70 -21.85
CA ARG A 554 27.94 39.61 -22.82
C ARG A 554 29.23 39.04 -23.35
N ASP A 555 29.38 38.97 -24.67
CA ASP A 555 30.62 38.55 -25.27
C ASP A 555 31.62 39.72 -25.38
N LYS A 556 32.89 39.40 -25.65
CA LYS A 556 33.99 40.38 -25.76
C LYS A 556 33.82 41.37 -26.90
N THR A 557 32.90 41.16 -27.84
CA THR A 557 32.57 42.09 -28.92
C THR A 557 31.44 43.06 -28.55
N GLY A 558 30.85 42.87 -27.36
CA GLY A 558 29.76 43.69 -26.85
C GLY A 558 28.38 43.26 -27.34
N VAL A 559 28.23 42.01 -27.77
CA VAL A 559 26.92 41.43 -28.03
C VAL A 559 26.41 40.79 -26.77
N LEU A 560 25.14 41.06 -26.41
CA LEU A 560 24.43 40.41 -25.33
C LEU A 560 23.67 39.18 -25.86
N TRP A 561 23.80 38.08 -25.16
CA TRP A 561 23.18 36.79 -25.47
C TRP A 561 22.33 36.33 -24.32
N LEU A 562 21.20 35.74 -24.64
CA LEU A 562 20.32 35.00 -23.70
C LEU A 562 20.55 33.51 -23.86
N HIS A 563 20.79 32.81 -22.76
CA HIS A 563 20.78 31.36 -22.64
C HIS A 563 19.58 30.97 -21.78
N GLN A 564 18.56 30.40 -22.41
CA GLN A 564 17.36 29.97 -21.67
C GLN A 564 17.64 28.72 -20.87
N GLY A 565 17.15 28.72 -19.64
CA GLY A 565 17.08 27.50 -18.84
C GLY A 565 16.13 26.46 -19.44
N ALA A 566 16.52 25.21 -19.37
CA ALA A 566 15.78 24.06 -19.89
C ALA A 566 15.84 22.86 -18.93
N GLY A 567 15.77 23.12 -17.62
CA GLY A 567 15.85 22.10 -16.58
C GLY A 567 17.22 21.39 -16.57
N ARG A 568 18.17 21.89 -15.76
CA ARG A 568 19.55 21.37 -15.61
C ARG A 568 20.41 21.42 -16.89
N THR A 569 19.90 22.08 -17.93
CA THR A 569 20.59 22.35 -19.20
C THR A 569 20.22 23.72 -19.69
N LEU A 570 20.91 24.17 -20.72
CA LEU A 570 20.63 25.47 -21.39
C LEU A 570 20.22 25.19 -22.83
N ALA A 571 19.19 25.89 -23.29
CA ALA A 571 18.84 25.90 -24.69
C ALA A 571 19.86 26.65 -25.54
N SER A 572 19.74 26.53 -26.85
CA SER A 572 20.56 27.31 -27.77
C SER A 572 20.43 28.82 -27.51
N ARG A 573 21.57 29.54 -27.48
CA ARG A 573 21.60 30.99 -27.18
C ARG A 573 20.82 31.81 -28.21
N VAL A 574 20.16 32.84 -27.72
CA VAL A 574 19.45 33.83 -28.53
C VAL A 574 20.19 35.16 -28.46
N ARG A 575 20.37 35.83 -29.60
CA ARG A 575 21.00 37.16 -29.64
C ARG A 575 20.01 38.22 -29.14
N VAL A 576 20.36 38.93 -28.05
CA VAL A 576 19.57 40.04 -27.52
C VAL A 576 19.88 41.34 -28.27
N GLY A 577 21.16 41.66 -28.46
CA GLY A 577 21.55 42.88 -29.18
C GLY A 577 23.03 43.17 -29.07
N GLY A 578 23.53 44.08 -29.92
CA GLY A 578 24.89 44.58 -29.86
C GLY A 578 24.97 45.94 -29.14
N GLY A 579 26.19 46.46 -28.98
CA GLY A 579 26.44 47.77 -28.39
C GLY A 579 26.57 47.77 -26.85
N TRP A 580 26.62 46.58 -26.20
CA TRP A 580 26.68 46.47 -24.74
C TRP A 580 28.09 46.71 -24.14
N GLN A 581 29.12 46.90 -24.96
CA GLN A 581 30.48 47.27 -24.53
C GLN A 581 30.56 48.68 -23.89
N ILE A 582 29.48 49.48 -23.99
CA ILE A 582 29.38 50.79 -23.33
C ILE A 582 29.17 50.65 -21.82
N TYR A 583 28.66 49.50 -21.38
CA TYR A 583 28.41 49.27 -19.98
C TYR A 583 29.64 48.66 -19.29
N SER A 584 29.97 49.22 -18.12
CA SER A 584 31.01 48.69 -17.24
C SER A 584 30.49 47.52 -16.41
N ARG A 585 29.20 47.49 -16.07
CA ARG A 585 28.51 46.46 -15.27
C ARG A 585 27.11 46.18 -15.79
N ILE A 586 26.72 44.92 -15.66
CA ILE A 586 25.37 44.46 -15.92
C ILE A 586 24.96 43.61 -14.72
N THR A 587 23.76 43.82 -14.14
CA THR A 587 23.21 43.07 -13.07
C THR A 587 21.70 42.85 -13.27
N GLY A 588 21.11 41.85 -12.63
CA GLY A 588 19.70 41.52 -12.75
C GLY A 588 19.24 40.64 -11.61
N GLY A 589 18.02 40.15 -11.69
CA GLY A 589 17.49 39.17 -10.74
C GLY A 589 16.35 39.66 -9.84
N SER A 590 15.77 40.81 -10.13
CA SER A 590 14.68 41.37 -9.36
C SER A 590 13.66 42.08 -10.25
N ASP A 591 12.40 42.10 -9.82
CA ASP A 591 11.36 42.97 -10.38
C ASP A 591 11.47 44.38 -9.79
N LEU A 592 12.06 45.30 -10.53
CA LEU A 592 12.31 46.64 -10.09
C LEU A 592 11.19 47.64 -10.45
N ASN A 593 10.29 47.21 -11.32
CA ASN A 593 9.20 48.05 -11.82
C ASN A 593 7.80 47.61 -11.41
N GLY A 594 7.67 46.50 -10.67
CA GLY A 594 6.41 46.00 -10.13
C GLY A 594 5.55 45.20 -11.11
N ASP A 595 6.10 44.76 -12.25
CA ASP A 595 5.36 43.99 -13.27
C ASP A 595 5.48 42.48 -13.11
N ARG A 596 6.15 42.01 -12.05
CA ARG A 596 6.44 40.62 -11.69
C ARG A 596 7.36 39.87 -12.64
N ARG A 597 8.19 40.63 -13.39
CA ARG A 597 9.22 40.08 -14.26
C ARG A 597 10.59 40.55 -13.80
N PRO A 598 11.63 39.71 -13.88
CA PRO A 598 12.98 40.15 -13.58
C PRO A 598 13.44 41.18 -14.59
N ASP A 599 14.06 42.26 -14.09
CA ASP A 599 14.62 43.34 -14.88
C ASP A 599 16.15 43.22 -14.96
N LEU A 600 16.77 43.95 -15.90
CA LEU A 600 18.21 44.08 -16.04
C LEU A 600 18.63 45.53 -15.81
N LEU A 601 19.68 45.70 -15.04
CA LEU A 601 20.35 46.99 -14.85
C LEU A 601 21.72 47.01 -15.54
N ALA A 602 22.10 48.14 -16.07
CA ALA A 602 23.42 48.35 -16.65
C ALA A 602 23.99 49.72 -16.28
N THR A 603 25.22 49.74 -15.75
CA THR A 603 25.95 50.98 -15.47
C THR A 603 26.89 51.26 -16.61
N ASP A 604 26.82 52.43 -17.23
CA ASP A 604 27.72 52.79 -18.30
C ASP A 604 29.08 53.34 -17.76
N LYS A 605 30.03 53.55 -18.65
CA LYS A 605 31.38 54.04 -18.30
C LYS A 605 31.38 55.44 -17.72
N ALA A 606 30.30 56.22 -17.92
CA ALA A 606 30.14 57.56 -17.32
C ALA A 606 29.44 57.46 -15.93
N GLY A 607 29.16 56.25 -15.43
CA GLY A 607 28.47 56.05 -14.15
C GLY A 607 26.98 56.35 -14.18
N VAL A 608 26.35 56.27 -15.34
CA VAL A 608 24.89 56.35 -15.44
C VAL A 608 24.30 54.99 -15.36
N LEU A 609 23.28 54.79 -14.49
CA LEU A 609 22.50 53.56 -14.36
C LEU A 609 21.31 53.58 -15.32
N TRP A 610 21.14 52.47 -16.02
CA TRP A 610 20.06 52.22 -16.98
C TRP A 610 19.26 50.98 -16.59
N LEU A 611 17.95 51.10 -16.68
CA LEU A 611 17.02 49.99 -16.49
C LEU A 611 16.54 49.44 -17.84
N TYR A 612 16.54 48.13 -17.99
CA TYR A 612 15.93 47.37 -19.06
C TYR A 612 14.84 46.49 -18.49
N LYS A 613 13.59 46.86 -18.75
CA LYS A 613 12.43 46.10 -18.23
C LYS A 613 12.32 44.74 -18.91
N GLY A 614 12.11 43.69 -18.12
CA GLY A 614 11.85 42.34 -18.61
C GLY A 614 10.52 42.24 -19.35
N THR A 615 10.49 41.57 -20.50
CA THR A 615 9.28 41.38 -21.29
C THR A 615 8.63 40.01 -21.08
N GLY A 616 9.39 39.04 -20.57
CA GLY A 616 8.98 37.64 -20.48
C GLY A 616 8.97 36.92 -21.84
N SER A 617 9.67 37.43 -22.85
CA SER A 617 9.76 36.86 -24.20
C SER A 617 11.18 36.57 -24.61
N ALA A 618 11.52 35.36 -24.96
CA ALA A 618 12.85 34.98 -25.45
C ALA A 618 13.29 35.75 -26.70
N ALA A 619 12.35 36.09 -27.58
CA ALA A 619 12.66 36.80 -28.82
C ALA A 619 13.07 38.28 -28.60
N SER A 620 12.61 38.88 -27.51
CA SER A 620 12.93 40.23 -27.11
C SER A 620 12.88 40.37 -25.60
N PRO A 621 13.86 39.81 -24.86
CA PRO A 621 13.73 39.63 -23.41
C PRO A 621 13.66 40.91 -22.61
N PHE A 622 14.14 42.04 -23.21
CA PHE A 622 14.16 43.33 -22.57
C PHE A 622 13.58 44.44 -23.47
N ALA A 623 12.84 45.34 -22.86
CA ALA A 623 12.37 46.59 -23.49
C ALA A 623 13.49 47.60 -23.66
N SER A 624 13.21 48.71 -24.34
CA SER A 624 14.14 49.83 -24.49
C SER A 624 14.54 50.37 -23.11
N ARG A 625 15.84 50.75 -22.97
CA ARG A 625 16.39 51.22 -21.71
C ARG A 625 15.77 52.55 -21.23
N THR A 626 15.63 52.64 -19.91
CA THR A 626 15.24 53.88 -19.22
C THR A 626 16.40 54.37 -18.36
N ARG A 627 16.69 55.68 -18.40
CA ARG A 627 17.73 56.27 -17.56
C ARG A 627 17.23 56.42 -16.13
N ILE A 628 18.00 55.87 -15.16
CA ILE A 628 17.69 55.96 -13.73
C ILE A 628 18.39 57.18 -13.11
N GLY A 629 19.70 57.32 -13.34
CA GLY A 629 20.46 58.44 -12.78
C GLY A 629 21.97 58.27 -12.95
N GLY A 630 22.72 59.31 -12.60
CA GLY A 630 24.18 59.31 -12.58
C GLY A 630 24.73 59.05 -11.18
N GLY A 631 26.06 58.93 -11.07
CA GLY A 631 26.78 58.74 -9.81
C GLY A 631 27.02 57.28 -9.40
N TRP A 632 26.64 56.31 -10.24
CA TRP A 632 26.78 54.90 -9.96
C TRP A 632 28.16 54.30 -10.25
N GLY A 633 29.06 55.10 -10.85
CA GLY A 633 30.45 54.70 -11.11
C GLY A 633 31.31 54.49 -9.86
N VAL A 634 30.86 54.95 -8.70
CA VAL A 634 31.55 54.76 -7.39
C VAL A 634 31.46 53.37 -6.82
N TYR A 635 30.54 52.52 -7.37
CA TYR A 635 30.34 51.17 -6.87
C TYR A 635 31.17 50.17 -7.63
N ASN A 636 31.85 49.29 -6.89
CA ASN A 636 32.55 48.13 -7.43
C ASN A 636 31.58 46.99 -7.78
N GLU A 637 30.45 46.90 -7.04
CA GLU A 637 29.43 45.86 -7.18
C GLU A 637 28.04 46.46 -7.03
N ILE A 638 27.08 45.99 -7.80
CA ILE A 638 25.65 46.31 -7.66
C ILE A 638 24.89 44.97 -7.82
N THR A 639 24.08 44.63 -6.83
CA THR A 639 23.29 43.40 -6.81
C THR A 639 21.82 43.75 -6.64
N ALA A 640 20.96 43.18 -7.50
CA ALA A 640 19.51 43.27 -7.36
C ALA A 640 19.05 42.18 -6.41
N THR A 641 18.34 42.58 -5.35
CA THR A 641 18.19 41.74 -4.16
C THR A 641 16.80 41.16 -3.93
N GLY A 642 15.81 41.52 -4.73
CA GLY A 642 14.40 41.29 -4.29
C GLY A 642 14.01 42.30 -3.21
N ASP A 643 12.92 42.05 -2.52
CA ASP A 643 12.41 42.92 -1.44
C ASP A 643 13.19 42.66 -0.14
N LEU A 644 13.95 43.67 0.31
CA LEU A 644 14.63 43.68 1.61
C LEU A 644 13.82 44.38 2.69
N GLY A 645 12.66 44.89 2.33
CA GLY A 645 11.74 45.58 3.23
C GLY A 645 11.28 46.93 2.70
N GLY A 646 10.10 47.35 3.12
CA GLY A 646 9.52 48.64 2.77
C GLY A 646 8.36 48.52 1.79
N ASN A 647 8.57 48.03 0.60
CA ASN A 647 7.51 47.74 -0.37
C ASN A 647 7.84 46.42 -1.13
N PRO A 648 6.88 45.78 -1.80
CA PRO A 648 7.07 44.48 -2.41
C PRO A 648 7.88 44.50 -3.74
N THR A 649 8.59 45.57 -4.05
CA THR A 649 9.42 45.67 -5.25
C THR A 649 10.90 45.47 -4.93
N GLY A 650 11.68 45.09 -5.93
CA GLY A 650 13.09 44.79 -5.73
C GLY A 650 13.94 45.99 -5.33
N ASP A 651 14.88 45.73 -4.44
CA ASP A 651 15.85 46.65 -3.92
C ASP A 651 17.24 46.40 -4.54
N LEU A 652 18.20 47.29 -4.27
CA LEU A 652 19.60 47.08 -4.65
C LEU A 652 20.54 47.20 -3.44
N VAL A 653 21.48 46.27 -3.38
CA VAL A 653 22.68 46.41 -2.53
C VAL A 653 23.86 46.76 -3.43
N ALA A 654 24.60 47.80 -3.03
CA ALA A 654 25.77 48.25 -3.76
C ALA A 654 26.98 48.37 -2.83
N ARG A 655 28.14 47.87 -3.26
CA ARG A 655 29.43 47.98 -2.55
C ARG A 655 30.30 49.03 -3.20
N ASP A 656 30.75 50.02 -2.43
CA ASP A 656 31.64 51.07 -2.91
C ASP A 656 33.13 50.67 -2.83
N GLY A 657 34.01 51.55 -3.33
CA GLY A 657 35.45 51.36 -3.33
C GLY A 657 36.10 51.30 -1.94
N ASN A 658 35.37 51.60 -0.86
CA ASN A 658 35.82 51.54 0.53
C ASN A 658 35.17 50.29 1.24
N ASP A 659 34.64 49.33 0.48
CA ASP A 659 33.98 48.11 0.99
C ASP A 659 32.80 48.40 1.90
N THR A 660 32.11 49.53 1.68
CA THR A 660 30.88 49.89 2.38
C THR A 660 29.69 49.40 1.56
N LEU A 661 28.74 48.75 2.24
CA LEU A 661 27.47 48.34 1.64
C LEU A 661 26.40 49.43 1.80
N TRP A 662 25.75 49.71 0.71
CA TRP A 662 24.68 50.66 0.57
C TRP A 662 23.39 49.95 0.08
N LEU A 663 22.28 50.23 0.74
CA LEU A 663 20.94 49.81 0.31
C LEU A 663 20.26 50.93 -0.44
N TYR A 664 19.62 50.60 -1.54
CA TYR A 664 18.73 51.46 -2.31
C TYR A 664 17.34 50.77 -2.36
N LEU A 665 16.37 51.35 -1.65
CA LEU A 665 14.99 50.84 -1.67
C LEU A 665 14.32 51.19 -3.00
N GLY A 666 13.76 50.22 -3.66
CA GLY A 666 12.97 50.39 -4.87
C GLY A 666 11.68 51.15 -4.62
N LYS A 667 11.21 51.92 -5.61
CA LYS A 667 9.96 52.67 -5.55
C LYS A 667 8.82 52.00 -6.34
N GLY A 668 9.12 50.88 -7.02
CA GLY A 668 8.14 50.13 -7.82
C GLY A 668 7.91 50.73 -9.22
N ASP A 669 8.65 51.74 -9.61
CA ASP A 669 8.62 52.38 -10.95
C ASP A 669 9.96 52.24 -11.68
N GLY A 670 10.91 51.52 -11.08
CA GLY A 670 12.30 51.41 -11.54
C GLY A 670 13.24 52.48 -11.00
N ALA A 671 12.73 53.41 -10.18
CA ALA A 671 13.54 54.39 -9.45
C ALA A 671 13.81 53.91 -8.02
N PHE A 672 14.78 54.56 -7.36
CA PHE A 672 15.24 54.19 -6.02
C PHE A 672 15.15 55.39 -5.05
N ALA A 673 14.96 55.08 -3.77
CA ALA A 673 15.11 56.05 -2.69
C ALA A 673 16.60 56.41 -2.46
N PRO A 674 16.89 57.47 -1.70
CA PRO A 674 18.28 57.77 -1.30
C PRO A 674 18.90 56.57 -0.57
N ARG A 675 20.20 56.36 -0.83
CA ARG A 675 20.94 55.22 -0.25
C ARG A 675 21.02 55.28 1.26
N THR A 676 20.97 54.10 1.89
CA THR A 676 21.22 53.91 3.31
C THR A 676 22.42 53.00 3.52
N ARG A 677 23.33 53.35 4.42
CA ARG A 677 24.48 52.50 4.77
C ARG A 677 23.97 51.32 5.61
N ILE A 678 24.29 50.10 5.19
CA ILE A 678 23.86 48.87 5.87
C ILE A 678 25.02 48.01 6.36
N GLY A 679 26.27 48.34 6.01
CA GLY A 679 27.44 47.58 6.46
C GLY A 679 28.76 48.20 6.07
N SER A 680 29.87 47.66 6.59
CA SER A 680 31.26 48.01 6.26
C SER A 680 32.15 46.76 6.39
N ASN A 681 33.37 46.85 5.82
CA ASN A 681 34.37 45.77 5.84
C ASN A 681 33.91 44.48 5.13
N TRP A 682 33.28 44.65 3.99
CA TRP A 682 32.82 43.55 3.15
C TRP A 682 33.89 43.01 2.19
N ASN A 683 35.15 43.33 2.39
CA ASN A 683 36.30 42.67 1.79
C ASN A 683 36.76 41.54 2.75
N PRO A 684 36.79 40.26 2.36
CA PRO A 684 37.02 39.74 1.02
C PRO A 684 35.76 39.14 0.34
N PHE A 685 34.55 39.48 0.75
CA PHE A 685 33.35 38.87 0.23
C PHE A 685 32.84 39.58 -1.02
N LEU A 686 32.54 38.81 -2.06
CA LEU A 686 31.75 39.28 -3.20
C LEU A 686 30.27 38.95 -2.86
N PRO A 687 29.38 39.93 -2.77
CA PRO A 687 27.96 39.66 -2.71
C PRO A 687 27.56 39.09 -4.06
N VAL A 688 27.32 37.75 -4.08
CA VAL A 688 27.08 37.05 -5.30
C VAL A 688 25.60 37.11 -5.62
N ARG A 689 24.76 37.17 -4.56
CA ARG A 689 23.39 36.98 -4.77
C ARG A 689 22.50 37.37 -3.62
N VAL A 690 21.26 37.67 -3.96
CA VAL A 690 20.18 37.82 -2.99
C VAL A 690 18.90 37.19 -3.51
N GLY A 691 18.20 36.49 -2.65
CA GLY A 691 16.93 35.82 -2.88
C GLY A 691 16.55 35.09 -1.63
N ASP A 692 15.33 34.56 -1.56
CA ASP A 692 14.88 33.76 -0.46
C ASP A 692 15.52 32.35 -0.54
N VAL A 693 16.68 32.22 0.11
CA VAL A 693 17.53 31.02 0.02
C VAL A 693 17.11 29.96 1.02
N ASP A 694 16.67 30.38 2.21
CA ASP A 694 16.19 29.48 3.26
C ASP A 694 14.66 29.27 3.24
N ARG A 695 13.97 29.89 2.27
CA ARG A 695 12.52 29.77 2.03
C ARG A 695 11.64 30.31 3.17
N ASP A 696 12.12 31.31 3.90
CA ASP A 696 11.35 31.95 4.96
C ASP A 696 10.45 33.13 4.45
N GLY A 697 10.45 33.36 3.14
CA GLY A 697 9.69 34.41 2.47
C GLY A 697 10.40 35.76 2.44
N ARG A 698 11.69 35.82 2.83
CA ARG A 698 12.50 37.04 2.86
C ARG A 698 13.70 36.91 1.95
N ALA A 699 14.18 38.02 1.44
CA ALA A 699 15.41 38.02 0.64
C ALA A 699 16.63 37.93 1.55
N ASP A 700 17.51 36.97 1.28
CA ASP A 700 18.77 36.70 1.97
C ASP A 700 19.96 37.19 1.14
N LEU A 701 21.15 37.22 1.76
CA LEU A 701 22.39 37.52 1.09
C LEU A 701 23.34 36.33 1.09
N VAL A 702 23.85 35.96 -0.06
CA VAL A 702 24.92 34.98 -0.22
C VAL A 702 26.20 35.71 -0.62
N GLY A 703 27.25 35.48 0.15
CA GLY A 703 28.60 35.98 -0.11
C GLY A 703 29.54 34.85 -0.54
N TYR A 704 30.46 35.14 -1.46
CA TYR A 704 31.51 34.21 -1.87
C TYR A 704 32.87 34.80 -1.57
N SER A 705 33.77 34.05 -0.94
CA SER A 705 35.14 34.46 -0.69
C SER A 705 36.09 33.89 -1.74
N SER A 706 37.22 34.59 -1.95
CA SER A 706 38.31 34.15 -2.84
C SER A 706 38.92 32.80 -2.38
N SER A 707 38.70 32.37 -1.12
CA SER A 707 39.14 31.09 -0.61
C SER A 707 38.14 29.94 -0.87
N GLY A 708 37.05 30.20 -1.61
CA GLY A 708 36.04 29.21 -1.93
C GLY A 708 34.91 29.07 -0.88
N GLY A 709 34.93 29.85 0.19
CA GLY A 709 33.87 29.84 1.21
C GLY A 709 32.59 30.50 0.71
N VAL A 710 31.46 29.84 0.92
CA VAL A 710 30.13 30.37 0.69
C VAL A 710 29.53 30.78 2.04
N TYR A 711 29.16 32.03 2.12
CA TYR A 711 28.62 32.64 3.32
C TYR A 711 27.17 33.04 3.11
N PHE A 712 26.39 32.94 4.16
CA PHE A 712 24.96 33.21 4.18
C PHE A 712 24.64 34.25 5.26
N ALA A 713 23.84 35.23 4.92
CA ALA A 713 23.28 36.19 5.87
C ALA A 713 21.77 36.22 5.71
N LYS A 714 21.06 35.74 6.70
CA LYS A 714 19.59 35.60 6.70
C LYS A 714 18.92 36.97 6.67
N GLY A 715 17.95 37.12 5.82
CA GLY A 715 17.12 38.31 5.71
C GLY A 715 16.25 38.52 6.94
N THR A 716 16.14 39.76 7.40
CA THR A 716 15.35 40.14 8.58
C THR A 716 13.97 40.68 8.19
N GLY A 717 13.75 41.08 6.94
CA GLY A 717 12.58 41.83 6.49
C GLY A 717 12.53 43.28 7.01
N ASN A 718 13.60 43.75 7.66
CA ASN A 718 13.75 45.11 8.16
C ASN A 718 14.85 45.83 7.38
N TRP A 719 14.50 46.70 6.46
CA TRP A 719 15.47 47.41 5.62
C TRP A 719 16.52 48.23 6.36
N ARG A 720 16.31 48.57 7.65
CA ARG A 720 17.30 49.27 8.49
C ARG A 720 18.42 48.38 9.01
N ALA A 721 18.18 47.08 9.09
CA ALA A 721 19.13 46.04 9.39
C ALA A 721 18.76 44.79 8.56
N PRO A 722 18.96 44.84 7.21
CA PRO A 722 18.34 43.87 6.33
C PRO A 722 18.84 42.45 6.47
N PHE A 723 20.03 42.25 7.01
CA PHE A 723 20.67 40.96 7.16
C PHE A 723 21.14 40.73 8.59
N LYS A 724 21.13 39.46 9.01
CA LYS A 724 21.86 38.98 10.20
C LYS A 724 23.36 38.88 9.90
N ASP A 725 24.14 38.49 10.88
CA ASP A 725 25.57 38.24 10.72
C ASP A 725 25.83 37.21 9.63
N LEU A 726 26.95 37.35 8.95
CA LEU A 726 27.38 36.48 7.86
C LEU A 726 27.95 35.18 8.44
N GLU A 727 27.39 34.05 8.11
CA GLU A 727 27.80 32.71 8.58
C GLU A 727 28.41 31.92 7.43
N LEU A 728 29.49 31.15 7.69
CA LEU A 728 30.08 30.24 6.72
C LEU A 728 29.23 28.99 6.64
N MET A 729 28.63 28.71 5.51
CA MET A 729 27.73 27.56 5.32
C MET A 729 28.41 26.41 4.61
N SER A 730 29.24 26.65 3.61
CA SER A 730 29.91 25.60 2.86
C SER A 730 31.15 26.08 2.16
N TYR A 731 31.92 25.15 1.59
CA TYR A 731 33.01 25.47 0.67
C TYR A 731 32.70 24.85 -0.69
N VAL A 732 32.91 25.64 -1.74
CA VAL A 732 32.84 25.16 -3.12
C VAL A 732 34.25 24.81 -3.54
N TRP A 733 34.64 23.54 -3.40
CA TRP A 733 35.98 23.03 -3.71
C TRP A 733 36.08 22.53 -5.15
N ASN A 734 37.30 22.51 -5.69
CA ASN A 734 37.72 21.88 -6.95
C ASN A 734 37.45 22.68 -8.25
N LEU A 735 37.44 23.99 -8.21
CA LEU A 735 37.52 24.74 -9.44
C LEU A 735 38.90 25.34 -9.56
N GLU A 736 39.65 24.99 -10.63
CA GLU A 736 40.93 25.62 -10.96
C GLU A 736 40.73 27.11 -11.11
N ASP A 737 41.62 27.88 -10.49
CA ASP A 737 41.64 29.37 -10.57
C ASP A 737 41.82 29.87 -12.02
N PRO A 738 41.22 30.98 -12.45
CA PRO A 738 40.29 31.85 -11.75
C PRO A 738 38.82 31.42 -11.92
N ASN A 739 38.07 31.46 -10.83
CA ASN A 739 36.63 31.18 -10.84
C ASN A 739 35.81 32.47 -10.88
N THR A 740 34.73 32.47 -11.63
CA THR A 740 33.69 33.51 -11.58
C THR A 740 32.44 32.87 -11.00
N VAL A 741 31.93 33.41 -9.90
CA VAL A 741 30.68 33.06 -9.28
C VAL A 741 29.63 34.09 -9.59
N PHE A 742 28.40 33.69 -9.92
CA PHE A 742 27.32 34.62 -10.26
C PHE A 742 25.94 34.01 -10.07
#